data_16b630de10d3538c7e51a67372e85a73
#
_entry.id   16b630de10d3538c7e51a67372e85a73
#
_cell.length_a   1.000
_cell.length_b   1.000
_cell.length_c   1.000
_cell.angle_alpha   90.00
_cell.angle_beta   90.00
_cell.angle_gamma   90.00
#
_symmetry.space_group_name_H-M   'P 1'
#
loop_
_entity.id
_entity.type
_entity.pdbx_description
1 polymer ?
#
loop_
_entity_poly.entity_id
_entity_poly.type
_entity_poly.pdbx_seq_one_letter_code
_entity_poly.pdbx_strand_id
1 'polypeptide(L)'
;MPVTPTYPGVYIKEVPSGVRTITGVSTSIALFIGMTNRGQLRKPIRVLSFADYVRAFGTNRVISEMTDQVRQFFINGGQQAFITRIAKDSKAATIKLMDIERKIPVMTVSAKEDGVHGNMIRVQVDYDTPDPEATFNLTLFREAVNLLGQLETEVQETFTNLSMNPDDGRFVKGIVNGQSQLVKVDIDSKINEAIPPPKGYSLSGLLLNTSSLQDIVGEINEILDSGSNIQISVDGNPFMTLALPYITSNGGTLDFSSWETAINNVVNQFGVTVVVETVDVKAGGPQYLRIRSSKSITNSELRSVAIKPAAFNDAAVALQLGVNQGGLEISGYARQRPAPTGFFARLEDVDDSKPILARLGNFAVTDQADFKRWTLSDASGENFLNKPGPFTDSGSKMYNGTRFESTDAFSGSLLNVQENLRRLATSIRNNTKKFWTAAVHGHRLVLVPIFGDVNSDTTATLTSDNEEQGGGYNIGEEGALFPPEDKSSANVRAYSLGTGSLGFQQSAGQGNDGKVPESGEYEDAFEVIDREVDLFNLLILPRASGQTDTQREAVWGPASNFCLGRRAFLIMDPRSDGLTWNTVNEVESEIEELRVGLVKDHAAMYWPQLTVTTNGGTKYIDPSGSIAGLMARIDANRGVWKAPAGIEADIRGIRGVRQMMSDPENGLINPKAINAIRVFPNGIVSWGARTMDGFDNSGNLDFKYVPVRRLTLFIEESLYRGLKFVVFEPNDEPLWAQIRLAAGAFMNNLFRQGAFQGQKASDAYFVKCDSETTTQNDINLGIVNVVVGFAPLKPAEFVIITIQQMAGQVQT
;
A
#
# COMPACT_ATOMS: atom_id res chain seq x y z
N MET A 1 -51.63 -1.02 -18.54
CA MET A 1 -52.90 -1.65 -18.17
C MET A 1 -53.60 -2.11 -19.43
N PRO A 2 -54.23 -3.29 -19.46
CA PRO A 2 -55.02 -3.66 -20.62
C PRO A 2 -56.17 -2.67 -20.79
N VAL A 3 -56.22 -2.04 -21.93
CA VAL A 3 -57.32 -1.13 -22.29
C VAL A 3 -58.50 -1.98 -22.72
N THR A 4 -59.53 -2.04 -21.92
CA THR A 4 -60.76 -2.73 -22.29
C THR A 4 -61.73 -1.70 -22.93
N PRO A 5 -62.04 -1.77 -24.23
CA PRO A 5 -62.94 -0.85 -24.90
C PRO A 5 -64.35 -1.01 -24.35
N THR A 6 -64.93 0.06 -23.87
CA THR A 6 -66.31 0.08 -23.30
C THR A 6 -67.29 1.00 -24.04
N TYR A 7 -66.82 1.87 -24.94
CA TYR A 7 -67.59 2.79 -25.72
C TYR A 7 -66.91 3.07 -27.08
N PRO A 8 -67.58 3.46 -28.13
CA PRO A 8 -66.96 3.86 -29.37
C PRO A 8 -66.05 5.09 -29.17
N GLY A 9 -64.75 4.95 -29.36
CA GLY A 9 -63.76 6.02 -29.13
C GLY A 9 -62.37 5.62 -29.49
N VAL A 10 -61.38 6.56 -29.42
CA VAL A 10 -59.99 6.30 -29.62
C VAL A 10 -59.38 5.86 -28.29
N TYR A 11 -58.79 4.71 -28.25
CA TYR A 11 -58.11 4.15 -27.10
C TYR A 11 -56.59 4.24 -27.31
N ILE A 12 -55.89 4.86 -26.36
CA ILE A 12 -54.43 4.93 -26.37
C ILE A 12 -53.86 3.77 -25.51
N LYS A 13 -53.13 2.92 -26.13
CA LYS A 13 -52.35 1.87 -25.43
C LYS A 13 -50.87 2.21 -25.51
N GLU A 14 -50.27 2.51 -24.38
CA GLU A 14 -48.80 2.60 -24.28
C GLU A 14 -48.20 1.21 -24.34
N VAL A 15 -47.41 0.97 -25.38
CA VAL A 15 -46.63 -0.25 -25.53
C VAL A 15 -45.17 0.14 -25.39
N PRO A 16 -44.34 -0.56 -24.56
CA PRO A 16 -42.92 -0.31 -24.56
C PRO A 16 -42.39 -0.38 -25.98
N SER A 17 -41.64 0.64 -26.41
CA SER A 17 -41.02 0.61 -27.72
C SER A 17 -39.95 -0.47 -27.69
N GLY A 18 -40.05 -1.56 -28.32
CA GLY A 18 -39.04 -2.63 -28.34
C GLY A 18 -37.70 -2.20 -28.96
N VAL A 19 -37.48 -0.90 -29.14
CA VAL A 19 -36.27 -0.32 -29.72
C VAL A 19 -35.18 -0.27 -28.68
N ARG A 20 -34.15 -1.12 -28.84
CA ARG A 20 -32.92 -1.05 -28.05
C ARG A 20 -31.95 -0.07 -28.71
N THR A 21 -31.74 1.06 -28.08
CA THR A 21 -30.87 2.11 -28.61
C THR A 21 -29.39 1.74 -28.37
N ILE A 22 -28.58 1.73 -29.43
CA ILE A 22 -27.13 1.60 -29.31
C ILE A 22 -26.56 2.94 -28.93
N THR A 23 -25.87 2.99 -27.81
CA THR A 23 -25.14 4.18 -27.35
C THR A 23 -23.69 4.11 -27.81
N GLY A 24 -23.20 5.20 -28.38
CA GLY A 24 -21.77 5.30 -28.76
C GLY A 24 -20.88 5.17 -27.54
N VAL A 25 -19.80 4.41 -27.68
CA VAL A 25 -18.79 4.24 -26.63
C VAL A 25 -17.86 5.47 -26.56
N SER A 26 -17.04 5.58 -25.52
CA SER A 26 -15.96 6.57 -25.48
C SER A 26 -14.97 6.33 -26.61
N THR A 27 -14.35 7.41 -27.11
CA THR A 27 -13.36 7.36 -28.22
C THR A 27 -11.93 7.65 -27.78
N SER A 28 -11.73 8.10 -26.53
CA SER A 28 -10.48 8.73 -26.11
C SER A 28 -10.00 8.31 -24.71
N ILE A 29 -10.43 7.15 -24.25
CA ILE A 29 -9.84 6.54 -23.04
C ILE A 29 -8.42 6.08 -23.40
N ALA A 30 -7.41 6.65 -22.74
CA ALA A 30 -6.02 6.29 -22.97
C ALA A 30 -5.58 5.14 -22.05
N LEU A 31 -4.69 4.30 -22.55
CA LEU A 31 -3.99 3.29 -21.78
C LEU A 31 -2.49 3.55 -21.88
N PHE A 32 -1.85 3.79 -20.74
CA PHE A 32 -0.42 3.96 -20.63
C PHE A 32 0.21 2.74 -19.99
N ILE A 33 1.24 2.19 -20.63
CA ILE A 33 1.98 1.03 -20.10
C ILE A 33 3.46 1.38 -20.06
N GLY A 34 4.08 1.28 -18.89
CA GLY A 34 5.51 1.59 -18.74
C GLY A 34 5.96 1.63 -17.28
N MET A 35 7.18 2.09 -17.06
CA MET A 35 7.75 2.20 -15.72
C MET A 35 7.19 3.39 -14.97
N THR A 36 6.91 3.18 -13.70
CA THR A 36 6.55 4.22 -12.72
C THR A 36 7.30 4.01 -11.42
N ASN A 37 7.38 5.06 -10.62
CA ASN A 37 8.07 5.07 -9.33
C ASN A 37 7.46 4.13 -8.29
N ARG A 38 6.14 3.98 -8.31
CA ARG A 38 5.36 3.15 -7.39
C ARG A 38 4.10 2.66 -8.07
N GLY A 39 3.30 1.88 -7.38
CA GLY A 39 2.11 1.24 -7.90
C GLY A 39 2.33 -0.27 -8.09
N GLN A 40 1.26 -1.02 -8.03
CA GLN A 40 1.31 -2.48 -8.21
C GLN A 40 1.68 -2.82 -9.65
N LEU A 41 2.60 -3.77 -9.82
CA LEU A 41 2.99 -4.27 -11.13
C LEU A 41 1.82 -4.92 -11.87
N ARG A 42 1.72 -4.64 -13.16
CA ARG A 42 0.75 -5.22 -14.11
C ARG A 42 -0.71 -4.97 -13.75
N LYS A 43 -1.00 -4.14 -12.74
CA LYS A 43 -2.37 -3.80 -12.36
C LYS A 43 -2.80 -2.49 -13.00
N PRO A 44 -3.80 -2.49 -13.89
CA PRO A 44 -4.31 -1.27 -14.49
C PRO A 44 -5.09 -0.44 -13.46
N ILE A 45 -4.70 0.80 -13.28
CA ILE A 45 -5.37 1.74 -12.38
C ILE A 45 -5.98 2.86 -13.19
N ARG A 46 -7.29 3.07 -13.00
CA ARG A 46 -8.03 4.16 -13.63
C ARG A 46 -7.71 5.47 -12.95
N VAL A 47 -7.34 6.49 -13.74
CA VAL A 47 -7.11 7.86 -13.29
C VAL A 47 -7.97 8.83 -14.10
N LEU A 48 -8.55 9.81 -13.42
CA LEU A 48 -9.42 10.83 -14.01
C LEU A 48 -8.77 12.22 -14.03
N SER A 49 -7.60 12.32 -13.40
CA SER A 49 -6.80 13.55 -13.34
C SER A 49 -5.32 13.24 -13.18
N PHE A 50 -4.48 14.23 -13.46
CA PHE A 50 -3.06 14.12 -13.16
C PHE A 50 -2.79 13.99 -11.65
N ALA A 51 -3.63 14.58 -10.80
CA ALA A 51 -3.52 14.43 -9.34
C ALA A 51 -3.78 12.97 -8.89
N ASP A 52 -4.72 12.26 -9.52
CA ASP A 52 -4.95 10.83 -9.26
C ASP A 52 -3.73 9.99 -9.64
N TYR A 53 -3.12 10.31 -10.79
CA TYR A 53 -1.86 9.68 -11.21
C TYR A 53 -0.76 9.89 -10.16
N VAL A 54 -0.56 11.11 -9.71
CA VAL A 54 0.48 11.44 -8.71
C VAL A 54 0.28 10.67 -7.42
N ARG A 55 -0.96 10.55 -6.96
CA ARG A 55 -1.28 9.77 -5.74
C ARG A 55 -0.96 8.29 -5.91
N ALA A 56 -1.29 7.71 -7.06
CA ALA A 56 -1.09 6.28 -7.29
C ALA A 56 0.35 5.91 -7.67
N PHE A 57 1.02 6.72 -8.51
CA PHE A 57 2.28 6.35 -9.16
C PHE A 57 3.47 7.27 -8.84
N GLY A 58 3.24 8.37 -8.12
CA GLY A 58 4.28 9.34 -7.80
C GLY A 58 4.65 10.26 -8.98
N THR A 59 5.72 11.05 -8.81
CA THR A 59 6.14 12.07 -9.80
C THR A 59 7.58 11.91 -10.26
N ASN A 60 8.20 10.75 -10.05
CA ASN A 60 9.58 10.53 -10.47
C ASN A 60 9.66 10.55 -12.01
N ARG A 61 10.49 11.46 -12.54
CA ARG A 61 10.71 11.67 -13.97
C ARG A 61 12.05 11.12 -14.46
N VAL A 62 12.82 10.54 -13.54
CA VAL A 62 14.15 10.02 -13.86
C VAL A 62 14.05 8.64 -14.49
N ILE A 63 13.13 7.82 -14.03
CA ILE A 63 13.01 6.42 -14.47
C ILE A 63 12.27 6.23 -15.79
N SER A 64 11.40 7.17 -16.16
CA SER A 64 10.66 7.11 -17.44
C SER A 64 10.01 8.46 -17.78
N GLU A 65 9.49 8.57 -18.99
CA GLU A 65 8.67 9.69 -19.44
C GLU A 65 7.19 9.59 -19.01
N MET A 66 6.78 8.52 -18.35
CA MET A 66 5.39 8.25 -17.99
C MET A 66 4.73 9.46 -17.31
N THR A 67 5.38 10.04 -16.30
CA THR A 67 4.85 11.20 -15.58
C THR A 67 4.63 12.40 -16.49
N ASP A 68 5.57 12.67 -17.40
CA ASP A 68 5.48 13.80 -18.32
C ASP A 68 4.40 13.56 -19.39
N GLN A 69 4.32 12.36 -19.94
CA GLN A 69 3.33 12.02 -20.97
C GLN A 69 1.89 11.98 -20.41
N VAL A 70 1.68 11.41 -19.24
CA VAL A 70 0.36 11.44 -18.57
C VAL A 70 -0.06 12.88 -18.24
N ARG A 71 0.88 13.71 -17.76
CA ARG A 71 0.63 15.13 -17.56
C ARG A 71 0.21 15.83 -18.85
N GLN A 72 0.93 15.58 -19.93
CA GLN A 72 0.63 16.15 -21.24
C GLN A 72 -0.73 15.68 -21.77
N PHE A 73 -1.10 14.42 -21.54
CA PHE A 73 -2.43 13.93 -21.90
C PHE A 73 -3.54 14.75 -21.25
N PHE A 74 -3.48 14.96 -19.94
CA PHE A 74 -4.52 15.77 -19.25
C PHE A 74 -4.48 17.25 -19.64
N ILE A 75 -3.31 17.85 -19.83
CA ILE A 75 -3.19 19.26 -20.26
C ILE A 75 -3.80 19.48 -21.66
N ASN A 76 -3.67 18.51 -22.55
CA ASN A 76 -4.17 18.60 -23.90
C ASN A 76 -5.63 18.21 -24.08
N GLY A 77 -6.33 17.78 -23.02
CA GLY A 77 -7.79 17.54 -23.03
C GLY A 77 -8.20 16.11 -22.73
N GLY A 78 -7.27 15.24 -22.35
CA GLY A 78 -7.59 13.91 -21.85
C GLY A 78 -8.40 13.98 -20.57
N GLN A 79 -9.37 13.06 -20.42
CA GLN A 79 -10.28 13.03 -19.27
C GLN A 79 -10.17 11.74 -18.46
N GLN A 80 -9.78 10.65 -19.10
CA GLN A 80 -9.69 9.34 -18.47
C GLN A 80 -8.53 8.54 -19.05
N ALA A 81 -7.73 7.95 -18.18
CA ALA A 81 -6.71 7.01 -18.57
C ALA A 81 -6.65 5.81 -17.62
N PHE A 82 -6.14 4.68 -18.13
CA PHE A 82 -5.63 3.58 -17.35
C PHE A 82 -4.11 3.62 -17.40
N ILE A 83 -3.50 3.41 -16.24
CA ILE A 83 -2.05 3.36 -16.11
C ILE A 83 -1.66 1.97 -15.61
N THR A 84 -0.77 1.31 -16.32
CA THR A 84 -0.26 0.00 -15.95
C THR A 84 1.25 0.08 -15.78
N ARG A 85 1.69 -0.16 -14.55
CA ARG A 85 3.11 -0.24 -14.23
C ARG A 85 3.69 -1.57 -14.67
N ILE A 86 4.81 -1.51 -15.37
CA ILE A 86 5.65 -2.68 -15.67
C ILE A 86 7.11 -2.38 -15.34
N ALA A 87 7.86 -3.41 -15.03
CA ALA A 87 9.31 -3.35 -14.84
C ALA A 87 9.87 -4.77 -14.90
N LYS A 88 11.12 -4.91 -15.33
CA LYS A 88 11.85 -6.18 -15.33
C LYS A 88 12.66 -6.31 -14.04
N ASP A 89 12.60 -7.45 -13.33
CA ASP A 89 13.40 -7.75 -12.13
C ASP A 89 13.23 -6.74 -10.98
N SER A 90 12.08 -6.09 -10.85
CA SER A 90 11.83 -5.22 -9.71
C SER A 90 11.69 -6.03 -8.42
N LYS A 91 11.95 -5.40 -7.27
CA LYS A 91 11.88 -6.04 -5.96
C LYS A 91 11.22 -5.14 -4.94
N ALA A 92 10.40 -5.74 -4.09
CA ALA A 92 9.86 -5.09 -2.92
C ALA A 92 10.93 -4.93 -1.83
N ALA A 93 10.88 -3.84 -1.10
CA ALA A 93 11.66 -3.68 0.12
C ALA A 93 11.14 -4.65 1.19
N THR A 94 12.03 -5.30 1.90
CA THR A 94 11.67 -6.26 2.96
C THR A 94 12.48 -6.02 4.23
N ILE A 95 12.01 -6.54 5.36
CA ILE A 95 12.71 -6.57 6.62
C ILE A 95 12.27 -7.79 7.41
N LYS A 96 13.19 -8.36 8.20
CA LYS A 96 12.87 -9.40 9.17
C LYS A 96 12.97 -8.84 10.58
N LEU A 97 11.86 -8.84 11.29
CA LEU A 97 11.81 -8.46 12.69
C LEU A 97 12.18 -9.67 13.56
N MET A 98 13.04 -9.41 14.53
CA MET A 98 13.53 -10.41 15.48
C MET A 98 12.57 -10.54 16.67
N ASP A 99 12.67 -11.65 17.37
CA ASP A 99 12.04 -11.83 18.66
C ASP A 99 12.64 -10.88 19.72
N ILE A 100 11.98 -10.84 20.87
CA ILE A 100 12.38 -9.97 21.98
C ILE A 100 13.77 -10.29 22.53
N GLU A 101 14.25 -11.52 22.30
CA GLU A 101 15.59 -11.97 22.73
C GLU A 101 16.64 -11.75 21.65
N ARG A 102 16.31 -11.14 20.51
CA ARG A 102 17.17 -10.91 19.31
C ARG A 102 17.79 -12.16 18.70
N LYS A 103 17.22 -13.32 18.95
CA LYS A 103 17.81 -14.58 18.53
C LYS A 103 17.26 -15.08 17.21
N ILE A 104 15.96 -14.87 16.98
CA ILE A 104 15.24 -15.54 15.91
C ILE A 104 14.34 -14.54 15.17
N PRO A 105 14.35 -14.56 13.82
CA PRO A 105 13.42 -13.79 13.03
C PRO A 105 12.01 -14.38 13.22
N VAL A 106 11.05 -13.54 13.60
CA VAL A 106 9.67 -13.95 13.86
C VAL A 106 8.72 -13.54 12.75
N MET A 107 9.02 -12.44 12.09
CA MET A 107 8.12 -11.85 11.11
C MET A 107 8.89 -11.18 9.98
N THR A 108 8.51 -11.46 8.75
CA THR A 108 8.99 -10.74 7.57
C THR A 108 7.93 -9.73 7.16
N VAL A 109 8.32 -8.45 7.12
CA VAL A 109 7.50 -7.37 6.60
C VAL A 109 8.01 -7.00 5.22
N SER A 110 7.15 -7.00 4.23
CA SER A 110 7.47 -6.69 2.84
C SER A 110 6.59 -5.56 2.33
N ALA A 111 7.14 -4.62 1.59
CA ALA A 111 6.33 -3.62 0.91
C ALA A 111 5.34 -4.31 -0.04
N LYS A 112 4.12 -3.79 -0.15
CA LYS A 112 3.11 -4.31 -1.11
C LYS A 112 3.48 -4.05 -2.55
N GLU A 113 4.26 -3.01 -2.77
CA GLU A 113 4.69 -2.57 -4.09
C GLU A 113 6.21 -2.68 -4.20
N ASP A 114 6.66 -3.14 -5.35
CA ASP A 114 8.08 -3.14 -5.67
C ASP A 114 8.57 -1.71 -5.90
N GLY A 115 9.85 -1.47 -5.60
CA GLY A 115 10.49 -0.20 -5.91
C GLY A 115 11.27 0.40 -4.74
N VAL A 116 12.10 1.37 -5.09
CA VAL A 116 12.96 2.11 -4.14
C VAL A 116 12.12 2.83 -3.07
N HIS A 117 10.91 3.25 -3.40
CA HIS A 117 10.02 3.92 -2.46
C HIS A 117 9.65 3.05 -1.24
N GLY A 118 9.69 1.72 -1.40
CA GLY A 118 9.49 0.78 -0.29
C GLY A 118 10.56 0.91 0.80
N ASN A 119 11.77 1.36 0.46
CA ASN A 119 12.85 1.60 1.42
C ASN A 119 12.55 2.79 2.38
N MET A 120 11.53 3.57 2.08
CA MET A 120 11.07 4.69 2.92
C MET A 120 9.95 4.29 3.88
N ILE A 121 9.55 3.03 3.89
CA ILE A 121 8.55 2.50 4.83
C ILE A 121 9.24 2.20 6.16
N ARG A 122 8.61 2.67 7.24
CA ARG A 122 9.03 2.50 8.62
C ARG A 122 8.02 1.67 9.39
N VAL A 123 8.51 0.90 10.33
CA VAL A 123 7.72 0.00 11.18
C VAL A 123 8.04 0.29 12.62
N GLN A 124 7.04 0.71 13.39
CA GLN A 124 7.13 0.82 14.84
C GLN A 124 6.35 -0.32 15.47
N VAL A 125 6.94 -0.93 16.46
CA VAL A 125 6.35 -1.98 17.28
C VAL A 125 6.31 -1.50 18.72
N ASP A 126 5.15 -1.54 19.34
CA ASP A 126 5.02 -1.28 20.77
C ASP A 126 4.11 -2.32 21.44
N TYR A 127 4.20 -2.38 22.77
CA TYR A 127 3.39 -3.26 23.59
C TYR A 127 2.42 -2.47 24.49
N ASP A 128 2.06 -1.25 24.08
CA ASP A 128 1.05 -0.43 24.76
C ASP A 128 -0.34 -0.95 24.43
N THR A 129 -0.65 -2.13 24.96
CA THR A 129 -1.88 -2.86 24.74
C THR A 129 -2.50 -3.24 26.09
N PRO A 130 -3.78 -3.59 26.13
CA PRO A 130 -4.42 -4.13 27.35
C PRO A 130 -3.75 -5.40 27.91
N ASP A 131 -3.13 -6.20 27.02
CA ASP A 131 -2.34 -7.37 27.40
C ASP A 131 -0.93 -7.25 26.80
N PRO A 132 -0.02 -6.51 27.46
CA PRO A 132 1.33 -6.24 26.96
C PRO A 132 2.21 -7.48 26.82
N GLU A 133 1.83 -8.60 27.42
CA GLU A 133 2.59 -9.86 27.37
C GLU A 133 2.11 -10.80 26.27
N ALA A 134 0.92 -10.60 25.70
CA ALA A 134 0.37 -11.45 24.66
C ALA A 134 0.21 -10.73 23.33
N THR A 135 -0.05 -9.43 23.34
CA THR A 135 -0.35 -8.63 22.15
C THR A 135 0.65 -7.51 21.91
N PHE A 136 0.60 -6.91 20.72
CA PHE A 136 1.44 -5.78 20.33
C PHE A 136 0.70 -4.88 19.34
N ASN A 137 1.18 -3.66 19.20
CA ASN A 137 0.74 -2.73 18.17
C ASN A 137 1.78 -2.64 17.06
N LEU A 138 1.31 -2.37 15.87
CA LEU A 138 2.14 -2.14 14.69
C LEU A 138 1.73 -0.81 14.05
N THR A 139 2.62 0.17 14.04
CA THR A 139 2.44 1.41 13.31
C THR A 139 3.38 1.43 12.12
N LEU A 140 2.79 1.56 10.94
CA LEU A 140 3.46 1.62 9.65
C LEU A 140 3.36 3.03 9.12
N PHE A 141 4.45 3.60 8.63
CA PHE A 141 4.40 4.88 7.95
C PHE A 141 5.41 4.95 6.82
N ARG A 142 5.09 5.71 5.79
CA ARG A 142 5.99 6.00 4.69
C ARG A 142 6.43 7.45 4.76
N GLU A 143 7.74 7.65 4.71
CA GLU A 143 8.35 8.96 4.62
C GLU A 143 8.52 9.39 3.16
N ALA A 144 8.37 10.67 2.90
CA ALA A 144 8.68 11.31 1.63
C ALA A 144 9.51 12.56 1.87
N VAL A 145 10.37 12.88 0.93
CA VAL A 145 11.15 14.13 0.97
C VAL A 145 10.29 15.26 0.42
N ASN A 146 10.04 16.27 1.23
CA ASN A 146 9.30 17.45 0.82
C ASN A 146 10.14 18.39 -0.07
N LEU A 147 9.55 19.48 -0.54
CA LEU A 147 10.22 20.45 -1.41
C LEU A 147 11.42 21.16 -0.76
N LEU A 148 11.53 21.11 0.55
CA LEU A 148 12.64 21.67 1.33
C LEU A 148 13.75 20.65 1.62
N GLY A 149 13.61 19.42 1.12
CA GLY A 149 14.55 18.32 1.39
C GLY A 149 14.36 17.65 2.75
N GLN A 150 13.27 17.94 3.46
CA GLN A 150 12.97 17.34 4.76
C GLN A 150 12.10 16.10 4.60
N LEU A 151 12.31 15.10 5.46
CA LEU A 151 11.46 13.93 5.54
C LEU A 151 10.15 14.27 6.26
N GLU A 152 9.04 13.92 5.63
CA GLU A 152 7.69 14.05 6.17
C GLU A 152 6.94 12.74 6.03
N THR A 153 6.07 12.43 6.98
CA THR A 153 5.19 11.26 6.90
C THR A 153 4.09 11.53 5.86
N GLU A 154 4.11 10.75 4.79
CA GLU A 154 3.11 10.85 3.71
C GLU A 154 1.84 10.03 4.03
N VAL A 155 2.02 8.84 4.57
CA VAL A 155 0.94 7.89 4.92
C VAL A 155 1.29 7.19 6.22
N GLN A 156 0.30 7.00 7.09
CA GLN A 156 0.43 6.24 8.32
C GLN A 156 -0.76 5.29 8.50
N GLU A 157 -0.47 4.07 8.94
CA GLU A 157 -1.43 3.04 9.31
C GLU A 157 -1.09 2.51 10.69
N THR A 158 -2.10 2.26 11.53
CA THR A 158 -1.88 1.71 12.88
C THR A 158 -2.80 0.53 13.10
N PHE A 159 -2.22 -0.57 13.55
CA PHE A 159 -2.90 -1.81 13.88
C PHE A 159 -2.67 -2.11 15.36
N THR A 160 -3.73 -2.19 16.13
CA THR A 160 -3.66 -2.36 17.59
C THR A 160 -4.06 -3.75 18.02
N ASN A 161 -3.52 -4.19 19.18
CA ASN A 161 -3.84 -5.45 19.83
C ASN A 161 -3.64 -6.67 18.91
N LEU A 162 -2.56 -6.68 18.13
CA LEU A 162 -2.23 -7.79 17.24
C LEU A 162 -1.70 -8.99 18.06
N SER A 163 -2.02 -10.18 17.59
CA SER A 163 -1.59 -11.45 18.18
C SER A 163 -0.72 -12.25 17.20
N MET A 164 0.23 -13.01 17.74
CA MET A 164 0.99 -14.00 16.94
C MET A 164 0.27 -15.37 16.90
N ASN A 165 -0.82 -15.55 17.65
CA ASN A 165 -1.62 -16.77 17.64
C ASN A 165 -2.46 -16.86 16.37
N PRO A 166 -2.29 -17.89 15.53
CA PRO A 166 -3.05 -18.05 14.27
C PRO A 166 -4.56 -18.20 14.49
N ASP A 167 -4.97 -18.70 15.65
CA ASP A 167 -6.39 -18.93 15.98
C ASP A 167 -7.07 -17.69 16.58
N ASP A 168 -6.32 -16.62 16.78
CA ASP A 168 -6.84 -15.36 17.31
C ASP A 168 -7.46 -14.51 16.19
N GLY A 169 -8.64 -13.95 16.43
CA GLY A 169 -9.27 -13.01 15.51
C GLY A 169 -8.43 -11.75 15.21
N ARG A 170 -7.41 -11.47 16.02
CA ARG A 170 -6.43 -10.39 15.84
C ARG A 170 -5.09 -10.88 15.31
N PHE A 171 -5.05 -12.05 14.68
CA PHE A 171 -3.82 -12.59 14.11
C PHE A 171 -3.17 -11.61 13.11
N VAL A 172 -1.93 -11.24 13.37
CA VAL A 172 -1.21 -10.17 12.66
C VAL A 172 -1.22 -10.35 11.15
N LYS A 173 -0.95 -11.59 10.66
CA LYS A 173 -0.92 -11.87 9.22
C LYS A 173 -2.28 -11.64 8.56
N GLY A 174 -3.36 -12.06 9.19
CA GLY A 174 -4.72 -11.86 8.66
C GLY A 174 -5.12 -10.39 8.62
N ILE A 175 -4.90 -9.69 9.74
CA ILE A 175 -5.28 -8.29 9.89
C ILE A 175 -4.47 -7.38 8.96
N VAL A 176 -3.15 -7.46 9.02
CA VAL A 176 -2.28 -6.56 8.25
C VAL A 176 -2.42 -6.82 6.74
N ASN A 177 -2.39 -8.09 6.31
CA ASN A 177 -2.50 -8.39 4.88
C ASN A 177 -3.85 -8.02 4.28
N GLY A 178 -4.92 -8.08 5.08
CA GLY A 178 -6.26 -7.68 4.64
C GLY A 178 -6.49 -6.16 4.60
N GLN A 179 -5.84 -5.40 5.45
CA GLN A 179 -6.16 -3.98 5.66
C GLN A 179 -5.06 -3.00 5.24
N SER A 180 -3.77 -3.36 5.43
CA SER A 180 -2.66 -2.46 5.07
C SER A 180 -2.63 -2.17 3.57
N GLN A 181 -2.32 -0.94 3.21
CA GLN A 181 -2.00 -0.51 1.85
C GLN A 181 -0.48 -0.47 1.61
N LEU A 182 0.32 -0.45 2.67
CA LEU A 182 1.77 -0.27 2.60
C LEU A 182 2.53 -1.59 2.55
N VAL A 183 2.14 -2.55 3.37
CA VAL A 183 2.92 -3.78 3.56
C VAL A 183 2.07 -5.04 3.55
N LYS A 184 2.75 -6.16 3.37
CA LYS A 184 2.28 -7.52 3.70
C LYS A 184 3.23 -8.13 4.72
N VAL A 185 2.69 -9.02 5.56
CA VAL A 185 3.41 -9.69 6.64
C VAL A 185 3.36 -11.19 6.43
N ASP A 186 4.51 -11.83 6.60
CA ASP A 186 4.62 -13.28 6.67
C ASP A 186 5.30 -13.70 7.97
N ILE A 187 4.76 -14.74 8.60
CA ILE A 187 5.34 -15.34 9.80
C ILE A 187 6.35 -16.40 9.36
N ASP A 188 7.48 -16.46 10.02
CA ASP A 188 8.48 -17.50 9.72
C ASP A 188 7.89 -18.88 10.01
N SER A 189 7.97 -19.80 9.06
CA SER A 189 7.40 -21.14 9.16
C SER A 189 8.02 -22.00 10.25
N LYS A 190 9.24 -21.66 10.66
CA LYS A 190 10.00 -22.38 11.70
C LYS A 190 9.88 -21.76 13.08
N ILE A 191 9.09 -20.70 13.24
CA ILE A 191 8.98 -19.97 14.50
C ILE A 191 8.58 -20.89 15.67
N ASN A 192 7.66 -21.82 15.45
CA ASN A 192 7.20 -22.74 16.49
C ASN A 192 8.23 -23.80 16.88
N GLU A 193 9.14 -24.16 15.98
CA GLU A 193 10.27 -25.07 16.26
C GLU A 193 11.36 -24.35 17.04
N ALA A 194 11.63 -23.10 16.64
CA ALA A 194 12.70 -22.30 17.19
C ALA A 194 12.32 -21.65 18.55
N ILE A 195 11.08 -21.22 18.68
CA ILE A 195 10.55 -20.62 19.92
C ILE A 195 9.26 -21.38 20.31
N PRO A 196 9.37 -22.54 20.96
CA PRO A 196 8.17 -23.22 21.43
C PRO A 196 7.42 -22.34 22.44
N PRO A 197 6.08 -22.30 22.38
CA PRO A 197 5.29 -21.53 23.33
C PRO A 197 5.64 -21.93 24.76
N PRO A 198 5.94 -20.98 25.68
CA PRO A 198 6.21 -21.30 27.07
C PRO A 198 4.96 -21.82 27.76
N LYS A 199 5.12 -22.46 28.92
CA LYS A 199 4.01 -22.74 29.82
C LYS A 199 3.36 -21.40 30.19
N GLY A 200 2.05 -21.29 30.02
CA GLY A 200 1.33 -20.08 30.41
C GLY A 200 1.38 -19.88 31.93
N TYR A 201 1.56 -18.66 32.35
CA TYR A 201 1.57 -18.29 33.75
C TYR A 201 1.08 -16.86 33.99
N SER A 202 0.63 -16.60 35.20
CA SER A 202 0.36 -15.28 35.73
C SER A 202 1.39 -14.95 36.80
N LEU A 203 1.97 -13.75 36.75
CA LEU A 203 2.85 -13.18 37.77
C LEU A 203 2.12 -12.06 38.50
N SER A 204 2.37 -11.95 39.82
CA SER A 204 1.92 -10.80 40.57
C SER A 204 2.62 -9.51 40.14
N GLY A 205 1.92 -8.38 40.27
CA GLY A 205 2.54 -7.05 40.21
C GLY A 205 3.26 -6.64 41.49
N LEU A 206 3.08 -7.43 42.55
CA LEU A 206 3.78 -7.29 43.82
C LEU A 206 5.09 -8.06 43.81
N LEU A 207 6.16 -7.42 44.30
CA LEU A 207 7.38 -8.09 44.66
C LEU A 207 7.38 -8.38 46.17
N LEU A 208 7.63 -9.64 46.52
CA LEU A 208 7.80 -10.07 47.88
C LEU A 208 9.24 -9.78 48.31
N ASN A 209 9.44 -8.70 49.04
CA ASN A 209 10.78 -8.21 49.38
C ASN A 209 10.92 -7.98 50.89
N THR A 210 11.11 -9.01 51.62
CA THR A 210 11.40 -8.87 53.02
C THR A 210 12.57 -9.71 53.47
N SER A 211 13.19 -9.31 54.57
CA SER A 211 14.26 -10.05 55.24
C SER A 211 13.76 -11.27 55.99
N SER A 212 12.46 -11.43 56.18
CA SER A 212 11.86 -12.52 56.94
C SER A 212 10.70 -13.16 56.18
N LEU A 213 10.79 -14.47 55.97
CA LEU A 213 9.71 -15.24 55.37
C LEU A 213 8.40 -15.16 56.22
N GLN A 214 8.54 -14.97 57.50
CA GLN A 214 7.42 -14.91 58.41
C GLN A 214 6.61 -13.62 58.24
N ASP A 215 7.27 -12.54 57.91
CA ASP A 215 6.64 -11.26 57.59
C ASP A 215 5.86 -11.37 56.26
N ILE A 216 6.40 -12.02 55.24
CA ILE A 216 5.68 -12.24 53.97
C ILE A 216 4.44 -13.08 54.19
N VAL A 217 4.51 -14.16 54.98
CA VAL A 217 3.38 -15.00 55.34
C VAL A 217 2.33 -14.18 56.08
N GLY A 218 2.75 -13.31 57.02
CA GLY A 218 1.87 -12.41 57.74
C GLY A 218 1.12 -11.46 56.80
N GLU A 219 1.82 -10.75 55.95
CA GLU A 219 1.25 -9.77 55.03
C GLU A 219 0.32 -10.41 54.00
N ILE A 220 0.68 -11.53 53.40
CA ILE A 220 -0.21 -12.23 52.44
C ILE A 220 -1.48 -12.70 53.17
N ASN A 221 -1.36 -13.24 54.37
CA ASN A 221 -2.53 -13.69 55.11
C ASN A 221 -3.42 -12.53 55.57
N GLU A 222 -2.86 -11.36 55.88
CA GLU A 222 -3.63 -10.15 56.19
C GLU A 222 -4.39 -9.66 54.93
N ILE A 223 -3.81 -9.78 53.73
CA ILE A 223 -4.54 -9.55 52.48
C ILE A 223 -5.75 -10.49 52.42
N LEU A 224 -5.55 -11.76 52.67
CA LEU A 224 -6.60 -12.77 52.60
C LEU A 224 -7.71 -12.59 53.69
N ASP A 225 -7.41 -11.97 54.81
CA ASP A 225 -8.40 -11.57 55.81
C ASP A 225 -9.36 -10.50 55.27
N SER A 226 -8.83 -9.59 54.42
CA SER A 226 -9.62 -8.54 53.81
C SER A 226 -10.44 -9.03 52.62
N GLY A 227 -10.02 -10.14 51.98
CA GLY A 227 -10.68 -10.76 50.82
C GLY A 227 -9.83 -11.88 50.26
N SER A 228 -10.43 -13.07 50.14
CA SER A 228 -9.70 -14.29 49.75
C SER A 228 -10.05 -14.82 48.35
N ASN A 229 -11.07 -14.30 47.70
CA ASN A 229 -11.54 -14.84 46.43
C ASN A 229 -10.76 -14.30 45.22
N ILE A 230 -10.54 -15.19 44.28
CA ILE A 230 -10.06 -14.83 42.91
C ILE A 230 -10.93 -15.50 41.86
N GLN A 231 -10.92 -14.97 40.63
CA GLN A 231 -11.39 -15.70 39.45
C GLN A 231 -10.19 -16.11 38.60
N ILE A 232 -10.10 -17.39 38.26
CA ILE A 232 -9.03 -17.97 37.49
C ILE A 232 -9.54 -18.72 36.28
N SER A 233 -8.88 -18.55 35.16
CA SER A 233 -9.00 -19.35 33.95
C SER A 233 -7.64 -19.96 33.62
N VAL A 234 -7.62 -21.26 33.36
CA VAL A 234 -6.38 -21.98 33.00
C VAL A 234 -6.58 -22.57 31.60
N ASP A 235 -5.62 -22.37 30.74
CA ASP A 235 -5.59 -22.88 29.35
C ASP A 235 -6.87 -22.56 28.55
N GLY A 236 -7.40 -21.35 28.71
CA GLY A 236 -8.58 -20.86 27.98
C GLY A 236 -9.94 -21.42 28.49
N ASN A 237 -9.97 -22.21 29.56
CA ASN A 237 -11.21 -22.69 30.14
C ASN A 237 -12.00 -21.55 30.82
N PRO A 238 -13.30 -21.74 31.11
CA PRO A 238 -14.10 -20.70 31.76
C PRO A 238 -13.51 -20.23 33.10
N PHE A 239 -13.72 -18.96 33.42
CA PHE A 239 -13.31 -18.39 34.71
C PHE A 239 -14.08 -19.04 35.86
N MET A 240 -13.35 -19.53 36.87
CA MET A 240 -13.86 -20.15 38.04
C MET A 240 -13.53 -19.29 39.28
N THR A 241 -14.49 -19.05 40.13
CA THR A 241 -14.28 -18.33 41.40
C THR A 241 -13.90 -19.33 42.49
N LEU A 242 -12.86 -19.01 43.25
CA LEU A 242 -12.41 -19.78 44.38
C LEU A 242 -11.86 -18.88 45.47
N ALA A 243 -11.85 -19.38 46.72
CA ALA A 243 -11.20 -18.76 47.88
C ALA A 243 -9.78 -19.31 48.04
N LEU A 244 -8.81 -18.42 48.21
CA LEU A 244 -7.42 -18.76 48.54
C LEU A 244 -7.33 -18.95 50.07
N PRO A 245 -6.88 -20.10 50.57
CA PRO A 245 -6.64 -20.32 51.98
C PRO A 245 -5.36 -19.62 52.45
N TYR A 246 -5.17 -19.50 53.77
CA TYR A 246 -3.91 -18.96 54.30
C TYR A 246 -2.70 -19.77 53.83
N ILE A 247 -1.59 -19.07 53.70
CA ILE A 247 -0.29 -19.68 53.39
C ILE A 247 0.50 -19.91 54.68
N THR A 248 1.49 -20.76 54.56
CA THR A 248 2.45 -21.08 55.63
C THR A 248 3.87 -21.03 55.12
N SER A 249 4.86 -21.12 55.98
CA SER A 249 6.25 -21.37 55.60
C SER A 249 6.67 -22.75 56.01
N ASN A 250 7.39 -23.47 55.14
CA ASN A 250 7.88 -24.79 55.42
C ASN A 250 9.35 -24.91 54.98
N GLY A 251 10.22 -25.33 55.87
CA GLY A 251 11.63 -25.57 55.54
C GLY A 251 12.44 -24.38 55.08
N GLY A 252 12.01 -23.14 55.42
CA GLY A 252 12.69 -21.92 54.96
C GLY A 252 12.22 -21.38 53.63
N THR A 253 11.07 -21.88 53.11
CA THR A 253 10.41 -21.40 51.86
C THR A 253 8.94 -21.12 52.12
N LEU A 254 8.31 -20.28 51.30
CA LEU A 254 6.86 -20.06 51.30
C LEU A 254 6.17 -21.33 50.80
N ASP A 255 5.12 -21.75 51.53
CA ASP A 255 4.33 -22.94 51.20
C ASP A 255 2.97 -22.53 50.63
N PHE A 256 2.82 -22.69 49.32
CA PHE A 256 1.58 -22.43 48.57
C PHE A 256 0.78 -23.70 48.25
N SER A 257 1.08 -24.84 48.90
CA SER A 257 0.40 -26.12 48.61
C SER A 257 -1.10 -26.04 48.86
N SER A 258 -1.51 -25.21 49.81
CA SER A 258 -2.92 -24.91 50.10
C SER A 258 -3.63 -24.20 48.93
N TRP A 259 -2.94 -23.24 48.26
CA TRP A 259 -3.45 -22.54 47.06
C TRP A 259 -3.49 -23.47 45.84
N GLU A 260 -2.43 -24.26 45.63
CA GLU A 260 -2.43 -25.26 44.57
C GLU A 260 -3.62 -26.22 44.72
N THR A 261 -3.86 -26.70 45.93
CA THR A 261 -4.99 -27.58 46.21
C THR A 261 -6.33 -26.89 45.94
N ALA A 262 -6.52 -25.68 46.40
CA ALA A 262 -7.75 -24.92 46.20
C ALA A 262 -8.02 -24.65 44.72
N ILE A 263 -7.02 -24.22 43.98
CA ILE A 263 -7.13 -23.95 42.52
C ILE A 263 -7.36 -25.26 41.77
N ASN A 264 -6.58 -26.29 42.05
CA ASN A 264 -6.66 -27.58 41.36
C ASN A 264 -7.99 -28.29 41.58
N ASN A 265 -8.60 -28.14 42.75
CA ASN A 265 -9.95 -28.67 43.03
C ASN A 265 -11.03 -28.10 42.09
N VAL A 266 -10.82 -26.87 41.59
CA VAL A 266 -11.77 -26.18 40.74
C VAL A 266 -11.44 -26.39 39.25
N VAL A 267 -10.14 -26.35 38.85
CA VAL A 267 -9.75 -26.41 37.45
C VAL A 267 -9.55 -27.83 36.91
N ASN A 268 -9.36 -28.81 37.80
CA ASN A 268 -9.14 -30.22 37.41
C ASN A 268 -10.32 -30.83 36.64
N GLN A 269 -11.54 -30.34 36.81
CA GLN A 269 -12.68 -30.73 35.99
C GLN A 269 -12.47 -30.54 34.49
N PHE A 270 -11.56 -29.64 34.10
CA PHE A 270 -11.17 -29.40 32.73
C PHE A 270 -9.91 -30.17 32.32
N GLY A 271 -9.41 -31.06 33.18
CA GLY A 271 -8.17 -31.83 32.90
C GLY A 271 -6.90 -31.00 32.97
N VAL A 272 -6.92 -29.86 33.61
CA VAL A 272 -5.77 -28.96 33.82
C VAL A 272 -5.43 -28.82 35.27
N THR A 273 -4.16 -28.55 35.55
CA THR A 273 -3.67 -28.30 36.92
C THR A 273 -2.67 -27.14 36.90
N VAL A 274 -2.48 -26.52 38.05
CA VAL A 274 -1.54 -25.41 38.25
C VAL A 274 -0.49 -25.74 39.28
N VAL A 275 0.61 -25.01 39.25
CA VAL A 275 1.63 -24.93 40.28
C VAL A 275 1.72 -23.48 40.73
N VAL A 276 1.75 -23.25 42.03
CA VAL A 276 1.93 -21.93 42.65
C VAL A 276 3.31 -21.88 43.29
N GLU A 277 4.11 -20.93 42.91
CA GLU A 277 5.50 -20.83 43.36
C GLU A 277 5.95 -19.38 43.43
N THR A 278 7.07 -19.12 44.06
CA THR A 278 7.76 -17.84 43.93
C THR A 278 8.88 -17.96 42.90
N VAL A 279 9.14 -16.85 42.26
CA VAL A 279 10.23 -16.74 41.28
C VAL A 279 11.11 -15.60 41.71
N ASP A 280 12.37 -15.91 41.98
CA ASP A 280 13.34 -14.89 42.30
C ASP A 280 13.56 -13.95 41.10
N VAL A 281 13.51 -12.67 41.35
CA VAL A 281 13.96 -11.66 40.40
C VAL A 281 15.47 -11.81 40.23
N LYS A 282 16.18 -12.03 41.34
CA LYS A 282 17.58 -12.32 41.43
C LYS A 282 17.80 -13.31 42.57
N ALA A 283 18.80 -14.18 42.46
CA ALA A 283 19.14 -15.15 43.47
C ALA A 283 19.27 -14.50 44.90
N GLY A 284 18.30 -14.81 45.80
CA GLY A 284 18.24 -14.22 47.12
C GLY A 284 17.70 -12.80 47.23
N GLY A 285 17.09 -12.28 46.14
CA GLY A 285 16.43 -10.98 46.03
C GLY A 285 14.90 -11.04 46.17
N PRO A 286 14.20 -9.97 45.73
CA PRO A 286 12.74 -9.96 45.70
C PRO A 286 12.18 -11.07 44.81
N GLN A 287 11.00 -11.57 45.16
CA GLN A 287 10.34 -12.67 44.45
C GLN A 287 8.99 -12.27 43.89
N TYR A 288 8.66 -12.73 42.69
CA TYR A 288 7.30 -12.71 42.14
C TYR A 288 6.51 -13.93 42.63
N LEU A 289 5.24 -13.73 42.94
CA LEU A 289 4.27 -14.82 43.02
C LEU A 289 3.91 -15.26 41.61
N ARG A 290 4.05 -16.53 41.30
CA ARG A 290 3.76 -17.10 39.98
C ARG A 290 2.75 -18.26 40.09
N ILE A 291 1.68 -18.18 39.29
CA ILE A 291 0.74 -19.26 39.07
C ILE A 291 0.89 -19.73 37.64
N ARG A 292 1.33 -20.95 37.42
CA ARG A 292 1.55 -21.50 36.09
C ARG A 292 0.76 -22.76 35.81
N SER A 293 0.37 -22.99 34.55
CA SER A 293 -0.17 -24.27 34.12
C SER A 293 0.88 -25.37 34.26
N SER A 294 0.51 -26.52 34.86
CA SER A 294 1.42 -27.64 35.09
C SER A 294 1.56 -28.58 33.86
N LYS A 295 0.64 -28.50 32.92
CA LYS A 295 0.59 -29.36 31.73
C LYS A 295 1.82 -29.18 30.83
N SER A 296 2.36 -30.30 30.33
CA SER A 296 3.46 -30.26 29.38
C SER A 296 3.00 -29.65 28.05
N ILE A 297 3.89 -28.85 27.40
CA ILE A 297 3.61 -28.20 26.13
C ILE A 297 3.65 -29.22 25.01
N THR A 298 2.57 -29.33 24.27
CA THR A 298 2.53 -29.84 22.90
C THR A 298 2.34 -28.65 21.95
N ASN A 299 2.97 -28.67 20.79
CA ASN A 299 3.18 -27.53 19.88
C ASN A 299 1.94 -26.77 19.38
N SER A 300 0.72 -27.12 19.78
CA SER A 300 -0.51 -26.54 19.24
C SER A 300 -1.56 -26.12 20.29
N GLU A 301 -1.27 -26.24 21.57
CA GLU A 301 -2.26 -25.90 22.58
C GLU A 301 -1.94 -24.59 23.27
N LEU A 302 -2.95 -23.69 23.36
CA LEU A 302 -2.89 -22.48 24.15
C LEU A 302 -2.64 -22.84 25.61
N ARG A 303 -1.58 -22.31 26.19
CA ARG A 303 -1.26 -22.41 27.61
C ARG A 303 -1.36 -21.02 28.21
N SER A 304 -2.28 -20.82 29.11
CA SER A 304 -2.50 -19.54 29.77
C SER A 304 -2.97 -19.73 31.20
N VAL A 305 -2.65 -18.78 32.05
CA VAL A 305 -3.28 -18.58 33.32
C VAL A 305 -3.74 -17.13 33.40
N ALA A 306 -5.04 -16.91 33.42
CA ALA A 306 -5.63 -15.58 33.49
C ALA A 306 -6.38 -15.42 34.81
N ILE A 307 -6.20 -14.28 35.45
CA ILE A 307 -6.81 -13.98 36.76
C ILE A 307 -7.58 -12.66 36.65
N LYS A 308 -8.76 -12.68 37.27
CA LYS A 308 -9.64 -11.52 37.38
C LYS A 308 -10.12 -11.33 38.82
N PRO A 309 -10.50 -10.09 39.17
CA PRO A 309 -11.14 -9.82 40.43
C PRO A 309 -12.43 -10.63 40.60
N ALA A 310 -12.63 -11.15 41.83
CA ALA A 310 -13.87 -11.77 42.18
C ALA A 310 -14.94 -10.72 42.47
N ALA A 311 -16.21 -11.05 42.27
CA ALA A 311 -17.32 -10.13 42.55
C ALA A 311 -17.45 -9.78 44.05
N PHE A 312 -16.99 -10.66 44.93
CA PHE A 312 -17.05 -10.48 46.38
C PHE A 312 -15.76 -10.98 47.03
N ASN A 313 -15.34 -10.32 48.11
CA ASN A 313 -14.16 -10.68 48.87
C ASN A 313 -12.93 -10.96 48.01
N ASP A 314 -12.62 -10.03 47.15
CA ASP A 314 -11.58 -10.17 46.15
C ASP A 314 -10.18 -10.03 46.72
N ALA A 315 -9.29 -10.94 46.37
CA ALA A 315 -7.86 -10.90 46.68
C ALA A 315 -6.99 -10.54 45.48
N ALA A 316 -7.51 -10.69 44.25
CA ALA A 316 -6.70 -10.48 43.05
C ALA A 316 -6.17 -9.06 42.94
N VAL A 317 -6.98 -8.06 43.31
CA VAL A 317 -6.61 -6.66 43.30
C VAL A 317 -5.46 -6.39 44.27
N ALA A 318 -5.55 -6.92 45.50
CA ALA A 318 -4.54 -6.69 46.50
C ALA A 318 -3.24 -7.46 46.25
N LEU A 319 -3.34 -8.67 45.75
CA LEU A 319 -2.19 -9.47 45.29
C LEU A 319 -1.63 -9.02 43.94
N GLN A 320 -2.27 -8.02 43.30
CA GLN A 320 -1.94 -7.56 41.97
C GLN A 320 -1.81 -8.70 40.95
N LEU A 321 -2.72 -9.66 41.02
CA LEU A 321 -2.83 -10.78 40.10
C LEU A 321 -3.78 -10.42 38.94
N GLY A 322 -3.35 -10.67 37.72
CA GLY A 322 -4.08 -10.32 36.51
C GLY A 322 -3.60 -9.00 35.90
N VAL A 323 -3.68 -8.89 34.58
CA VAL A 323 -3.12 -7.77 33.80
C VAL A 323 -3.67 -6.41 34.23
N ASN A 324 -4.99 -6.34 34.46
CA ASN A 324 -5.64 -5.09 34.88
C ASN A 324 -5.37 -4.70 36.34
N GLN A 325 -4.81 -5.58 37.13
CA GLN A 325 -4.46 -5.37 38.53
C GLN A 325 -2.96 -5.07 38.74
N GLY A 326 -2.21 -5.01 37.66
CA GLY A 326 -0.78 -4.75 37.72
C GLY A 326 0.11 -5.98 37.55
N GLY A 327 -0.46 -7.17 37.41
CA GLY A 327 0.24 -8.41 37.17
C GLY A 327 0.59 -8.60 35.66
N LEU A 328 1.28 -9.70 35.39
CA LEU A 328 1.58 -10.17 34.05
C LEU A 328 0.92 -11.50 33.75
N GLU A 329 0.39 -11.65 32.55
CA GLU A 329 -0.11 -12.93 32.07
C GLU A 329 0.58 -13.31 30.78
N ILE A 330 1.42 -14.33 30.82
CA ILE A 330 2.18 -14.79 29.67
C ILE A 330 1.50 -15.99 29.05
N SER A 331 1.06 -15.82 27.82
CA SER A 331 0.47 -16.87 26.98
C SER A 331 1.50 -17.49 26.03
N GLY A 332 1.10 -18.59 25.38
CA GLY A 332 1.98 -19.41 24.56
C GLY A 332 2.71 -18.69 23.41
N TYR A 333 2.18 -17.59 22.90
CA TYR A 333 2.77 -16.88 21.75
C TYR A 333 3.52 -15.60 22.14
N ALA A 334 3.62 -15.31 23.45
CA ALA A 334 4.24 -14.07 23.94
C ALA A 334 5.69 -13.85 23.44
N ARG A 335 6.48 -14.91 23.45
CA ARG A 335 7.87 -14.86 22.98
C ARG A 335 8.05 -14.73 21.48
N GLN A 336 7.03 -15.05 20.71
CA GLN A 336 7.06 -15.00 19.25
C GLN A 336 6.75 -13.61 18.70
N ARG A 337 6.47 -12.64 19.57
CA ARG A 337 6.19 -11.26 19.14
C ARG A 337 7.46 -10.60 18.63
N PRO A 338 7.35 -9.70 17.63
CA PRO A 338 8.49 -8.89 17.23
C PRO A 338 8.92 -7.98 18.38
N ALA A 339 10.23 -7.78 18.54
CA ALA A 339 10.77 -6.88 19.55
C ALA A 339 10.22 -5.45 19.36
N PRO A 340 9.88 -4.76 20.45
CA PRO A 340 9.43 -3.37 20.37
C PRO A 340 10.57 -2.46 19.89
N THR A 341 10.19 -1.36 19.23
CA THR A 341 11.11 -0.29 18.86
C THR A 341 11.43 0.57 20.08
N GLY A 342 12.67 1.09 20.16
CA GLY A 342 13.19 1.80 21.31
C GLY A 342 14.02 0.89 22.21
N PHE A 343 14.84 1.49 23.07
CA PHE A 343 15.56 0.74 24.08
C PHE A 343 14.59 0.07 25.07
N PHE A 344 14.88 -1.15 25.42
CA PHE A 344 13.94 -1.98 26.15
C PHE A 344 14.67 -2.65 27.35
N ALA A 345 14.19 -2.39 28.55
CA ALA A 345 14.73 -2.95 29.76
C ALA A 345 13.61 -3.53 30.64
N ARG A 346 13.87 -4.63 31.31
CA ARG A 346 13.03 -5.18 32.35
C ARG A 346 13.63 -4.82 33.70
N LEU A 347 12.85 -4.17 34.53
CA LEU A 347 13.26 -3.86 35.89
C LEU A 347 12.85 -5.00 36.82
N GLU A 348 13.70 -5.99 36.92
CA GLU A 348 13.53 -7.08 37.85
C GLU A 348 14.33 -6.87 39.17
N ASP A 349 15.37 -6.00 39.12
CA ASP A 349 16.29 -5.74 40.24
C ASP A 349 16.23 -4.31 40.75
N VAL A 350 15.06 -3.86 41.19
CA VAL A 350 14.99 -2.55 41.82
C VAL A 350 15.22 -2.72 43.31
N ASP A 351 16.41 -2.35 43.77
CA ASP A 351 16.67 -2.16 45.19
C ASP A 351 16.18 -0.78 45.62
N ASP A 352 15.18 -0.72 46.44
CA ASP A 352 14.55 0.52 46.95
C ASP A 352 15.51 1.47 47.59
N SER A 353 16.59 0.94 48.15
CA SER A 353 17.62 1.74 48.84
C SER A 353 18.59 2.44 47.93
N LYS A 354 18.55 2.19 46.59
CA LYS A 354 19.53 2.67 45.65
C LYS A 354 18.92 3.41 44.46
N PRO A 355 19.32 4.67 44.23
CA PRO A 355 18.83 5.44 43.09
C PRO A 355 19.34 4.88 41.77
N ILE A 356 18.43 4.82 40.78
CA ILE A 356 18.76 4.45 39.42
C ILE A 356 19.19 5.68 38.64
N LEU A 357 20.32 5.56 37.94
CA LEU A 357 20.84 6.57 37.05
C LEU A 357 20.64 6.13 35.62
N ALA A 358 20.10 7.02 34.79
CA ALA A 358 20.05 6.82 33.35
C ALA A 358 21.24 7.52 32.70
N ARG A 359 22.09 6.75 32.05
CA ARG A 359 23.11 7.26 31.13
C ARG A 359 22.55 7.13 29.72
N LEU A 360 22.28 8.25 29.10
CA LEU A 360 21.83 8.29 27.72
C LEU A 360 23.04 8.54 26.86
N GLY A 361 23.31 7.56 26.02
CA GLY A 361 24.46 7.55 25.13
C GLY A 361 24.39 8.56 24.01
N ASN A 362 25.47 8.60 23.36
CA ASN A 362 25.96 9.55 22.40
C ASN A 362 25.04 9.82 21.23
N PHE A 363 24.65 11.05 21.09
CA PHE A 363 24.03 11.56 19.88
C PHE A 363 25.09 12.33 19.11
N ALA A 364 25.65 11.66 18.15
CA ALA A 364 26.51 12.33 17.18
C ALA A 364 25.64 13.16 16.21
N VAL A 365 25.25 14.33 16.65
CA VAL A 365 25.18 15.43 15.73
C VAL A 365 26.46 16.22 15.98
N THR A 366 27.50 15.90 15.23
CA THR A 366 28.79 16.58 15.21
C THR A 366 29.45 16.78 16.59
N ASP A 367 30.48 16.00 16.83
CA ASP A 367 31.48 16.18 17.87
C ASP A 367 31.05 16.06 19.34
N GLN A 368 31.48 14.97 19.88
CA GLN A 368 31.64 14.63 21.30
C GLN A 368 30.46 13.97 21.99
N ALA A 369 30.80 12.82 22.47
CA ALA A 369 30.14 12.02 23.47
C ALA A 369 29.83 12.78 24.77
N ASP A 370 28.75 13.51 24.79
CA ASP A 370 28.26 14.06 26.06
C ASP A 370 27.35 12.97 26.70
N PHE A 371 27.99 12.11 27.47
CA PHE A 371 27.24 11.30 28.42
C PHE A 371 26.62 12.20 29.48
N LYS A 372 25.31 12.43 29.38
CA LYS A 372 24.60 13.08 30.48
C LYS A 372 24.10 12.02 31.44
N ARG A 373 24.46 12.22 32.69
CA ARG A 373 23.98 11.45 33.80
C ARG A 373 22.81 12.15 34.42
N TRP A 374 21.68 11.49 34.61
CA TRP A 374 20.52 12.02 35.31
C TRP A 374 20.20 11.13 36.49
N THR A 375 20.02 11.75 37.62
CA THR A 375 19.39 11.12 38.77
C THR A 375 17.90 11.13 38.55
N LEU A 376 17.28 9.97 38.64
CA LEU A 376 15.85 9.83 38.45
C LEU A 376 15.15 10.25 39.75
N SER A 377 14.48 11.39 39.70
CA SER A 377 13.74 11.92 40.84
C SER A 377 12.30 12.20 40.47
N ASP A 378 11.41 12.18 41.45
CA ASP A 378 10.05 12.63 41.25
C ASP A 378 9.98 14.17 41.03
N ALA A 379 8.75 14.68 40.83
CA ALA A 379 8.53 16.10 40.58
C ALA A 379 8.95 17.02 41.75
N SER A 380 9.16 16.46 42.94
CA SER A 380 9.64 17.18 44.12
C SER A 380 11.16 17.15 44.28
N GLY A 381 11.86 16.47 43.37
CA GLY A 381 13.33 16.31 43.43
C GLY A 381 13.81 15.20 44.34
N GLU A 382 12.89 14.45 44.95
CA GLU A 382 13.25 13.30 45.76
C GLU A 382 13.47 12.07 44.85
N ASN A 383 14.40 11.23 45.24
CA ASN A 383 14.67 9.99 44.56
C ASN A 383 13.49 9.03 44.77
N PHE A 384 12.67 8.84 43.78
CA PHE A 384 11.42 8.08 43.89
C PHE A 384 11.62 6.56 44.11
N LEU A 385 12.81 6.05 43.82
CA LEU A 385 13.12 4.66 44.15
C LEU A 385 13.43 4.42 45.62
N ASN A 386 13.73 5.48 46.35
CA ASN A 386 13.87 5.41 47.81
C ASN A 386 12.52 5.51 48.54
N LYS A 387 11.43 5.74 47.82
CA LYS A 387 10.10 5.63 48.43
C LYS A 387 9.55 4.23 48.08
N PRO A 388 9.27 3.43 49.05
CA PRO A 388 8.51 2.23 48.84
C PRO A 388 7.22 2.61 48.12
N GLY A 389 6.75 1.85 47.23
CA GLY A 389 5.68 2.11 46.28
C GLY A 389 4.55 3.08 46.72
N PRO A 390 3.47 3.23 45.94
CA PRO A 390 2.39 4.16 46.23
C PRO A 390 1.67 3.86 47.56
N PHE A 391 2.09 2.85 48.29
CA PHE A 391 1.46 2.31 49.46
C PHE A 391 1.99 2.87 50.78
N THR A 392 3.07 3.62 50.79
CA THR A 392 3.71 4.12 52.01
C THR A 392 3.51 5.59 52.26
N ASP A 393 2.88 6.30 51.36
CA ASP A 393 2.54 7.68 51.60
C ASP A 393 1.23 7.73 52.44
N SER A 394 1.27 8.43 53.56
CA SER A 394 0.11 8.60 54.42
C SER A 394 -1.02 9.27 53.70
N GLY A 395 -1.90 8.50 53.08
CA GLY A 395 -2.98 8.96 52.22
C GLY A 395 -3.00 8.37 50.78
N SER A 396 -1.96 7.65 50.38
CA SER A 396 -2.00 6.92 49.11
C SER A 396 -2.77 5.65 49.28
N LYS A 397 -3.78 5.49 48.47
CA LYS A 397 -4.52 4.23 48.38
C LYS A 397 -3.81 3.33 47.38
N MET A 398 -3.72 2.08 47.63
CA MET A 398 -3.11 1.04 46.80
C MET A 398 -3.68 1.06 45.38
N TYR A 399 -5.00 1.25 45.32
CA TYR A 399 -5.72 1.47 44.07
C TYR A 399 -6.78 2.53 44.29
N ASN A 400 -6.92 3.48 43.41
CA ASN A 400 -7.96 4.48 43.49
C ASN A 400 -9.34 3.84 43.64
N GLY A 401 -9.90 3.94 44.84
CA GLY A 401 -11.21 3.40 45.12
C GLY A 401 -11.28 1.91 45.50
N THR A 402 -10.15 1.27 45.77
CA THR A 402 -10.11 -0.12 46.17
C THR A 402 -10.20 -0.31 47.68
N ARG A 403 -10.30 -1.57 48.11
CA ARG A 403 -10.60 -1.99 49.50
C ARG A 403 -9.56 -1.60 50.52
N PHE A 404 -8.33 -1.42 50.07
CA PHE A 404 -7.23 -1.13 50.99
C PHE A 404 -7.10 0.37 51.16
N GLU A 405 -7.68 0.86 52.23
CA GLU A 405 -7.58 2.26 52.64
C GLU A 405 -6.43 2.51 53.62
N SER A 406 -5.91 1.41 54.24
CA SER A 406 -4.80 1.46 55.19
C SER A 406 -3.49 1.13 54.48
N THR A 407 -2.50 1.95 54.75
CA THR A 407 -1.12 1.76 54.24
C THR A 407 -0.31 0.83 55.14
N ASP A 408 -0.85 0.46 56.29
CA ASP A 408 -0.06 -0.24 57.31
C ASP A 408 0.27 -1.69 56.95
N ALA A 409 -0.58 -2.33 56.16
CA ALA A 409 -0.38 -3.68 55.67
C ALA A 409 0.71 -3.85 54.61
N PHE A 410 1.20 -2.74 54.05
CA PHE A 410 2.12 -2.78 52.90
C PHE A 410 3.36 -1.91 53.10
N SER A 411 3.59 -1.43 54.29
CA SER A 411 4.70 -0.57 54.61
C SER A 411 6.02 -1.32 54.52
N GLY A 412 6.65 -1.27 53.42
CA GLY A 412 8.05 -1.64 53.21
C GLY A 412 8.37 -3.04 52.69
N SER A 413 7.39 -3.95 52.60
CA SER A 413 7.67 -5.35 52.27
C SER A 413 7.18 -5.79 50.91
N LEU A 414 6.11 -5.16 50.41
CA LEU A 414 5.54 -5.47 49.10
C LEU A 414 5.65 -4.27 48.14
N LEU A 415 6.28 -4.48 46.97
CA LEU A 415 6.52 -3.46 46.00
C LEU A 415 5.65 -3.64 44.76
N ASN A 416 5.12 -2.54 44.26
CA ASN A 416 4.39 -2.52 42.99
C ASN A 416 5.34 -2.21 41.81
N VAL A 417 5.68 -3.21 41.02
CA VAL A 417 6.61 -3.10 39.91
C VAL A 417 6.11 -2.12 38.84
N GLN A 418 4.88 -2.20 38.45
CA GLN A 418 4.34 -1.31 37.40
C GLN A 418 4.33 0.16 37.82
N GLU A 419 3.97 0.44 39.08
CA GLU A 419 3.94 1.81 39.58
C GLU A 419 5.35 2.39 39.66
N ASN A 420 6.32 1.60 40.14
CA ASN A 420 7.72 2.01 40.16
C ASN A 420 8.26 2.29 38.73
N LEU A 421 7.90 1.46 37.76
CA LEU A 421 8.25 1.69 36.36
C LEU A 421 7.59 2.95 35.80
N ARG A 422 6.32 3.22 36.14
CA ARG A 422 5.62 4.46 35.72
C ARG A 422 6.28 5.72 36.30
N ARG A 423 6.69 5.66 37.55
CA ARG A 423 7.44 6.76 38.19
C ARG A 423 8.77 6.96 37.51
N LEU A 424 9.51 5.89 37.23
CA LEU A 424 10.75 5.94 36.48
C LEU A 424 10.57 6.53 35.08
N ALA A 425 9.60 6.05 34.33
CA ALA A 425 9.28 6.56 33.00
C ALA A 425 8.91 8.05 33.03
N THR A 426 8.16 8.48 34.06
CA THR A 426 7.80 9.89 34.25
C THR A 426 9.02 10.75 34.57
N SER A 427 9.90 10.28 35.43
CA SER A 427 11.14 10.97 35.73
C SER A 427 12.05 11.10 34.51
N ILE A 428 12.19 10.01 33.72
CA ILE A 428 12.96 10.06 32.48
C ILE A 428 12.36 11.09 31.52
N ARG A 429 11.06 11.07 31.29
CA ARG A 429 10.38 12.04 30.42
C ARG A 429 10.61 13.49 30.88
N ASN A 430 10.55 13.73 32.17
CA ASN A 430 10.72 15.07 32.73
C ASN A 430 12.16 15.59 32.60
N ASN A 431 13.13 14.72 32.83
CA ASN A 431 14.56 15.09 32.84
C ASN A 431 15.18 15.05 31.43
N THR A 432 14.67 14.23 30.53
CA THR A 432 15.28 13.97 29.22
C THR A 432 14.47 14.47 28.04
N LYS A 433 13.57 15.42 28.26
CA LYS A 433 12.57 15.93 27.27
C LYS A 433 13.08 16.17 25.85
N LYS A 434 14.36 16.39 25.67
CA LYS A 434 14.97 16.69 24.36
C LYS A 434 15.52 15.46 23.64
N PHE A 435 15.62 14.35 24.35
CA PHE A 435 16.39 13.20 23.86
C PHE A 435 15.60 11.92 23.86
N TRP A 436 14.85 11.63 24.93
CA TRP A 436 14.15 10.39 25.11
C TRP A 436 12.74 10.59 25.63
N THR A 437 11.83 9.75 25.16
CA THR A 437 10.57 9.49 25.85
C THR A 437 10.62 8.09 26.45
N ALA A 438 9.81 7.86 27.49
CA ALA A 438 9.74 6.58 28.17
C ALA A 438 8.30 6.13 28.31
N ALA A 439 8.06 4.84 28.12
CA ALA A 439 6.78 4.16 28.30
C ALA A 439 6.95 2.92 29.15
N VAL A 440 5.86 2.41 29.71
CA VAL A 440 5.83 1.16 30.47
C VAL A 440 4.93 0.16 29.76
N HIS A 441 5.49 -0.95 29.37
CA HIS A 441 4.78 -2.05 28.73
C HIS A 441 4.85 -3.30 29.62
N GLY A 442 3.79 -3.55 30.38
CA GLY A 442 3.79 -4.61 31.40
C GLY A 442 4.80 -4.30 32.51
N HIS A 443 5.75 -5.19 32.75
CA HIS A 443 6.88 -5.03 33.67
C HIS A 443 8.16 -4.56 32.97
N ARG A 444 8.05 -3.82 31.87
CA ARG A 444 9.17 -3.37 31.07
C ARG A 444 9.17 -1.87 30.87
N LEU A 445 10.35 -1.30 30.93
CA LEU A 445 10.62 0.09 30.55
C LEU A 445 11.07 0.14 29.09
N VAL A 446 10.42 0.99 28.30
CA VAL A 446 10.79 1.28 26.92
C VAL A 446 11.28 2.72 26.82
N LEU A 447 12.47 2.92 26.29
CA LEU A 447 13.07 4.22 26.02
C LEU A 447 13.11 4.43 24.51
N VAL A 448 12.40 5.44 24.04
CA VAL A 448 12.36 5.76 22.61
C VAL A 448 13.09 7.06 22.36
N PRO A 449 14.08 7.12 21.46
CA PRO A 449 14.77 8.35 21.13
C PRO A 449 13.84 9.32 20.41
N ILE A 450 13.86 10.61 20.76
CA ILE A 450 12.99 11.63 20.17
C ILE A 450 13.64 12.31 18.98
N PHE A 451 14.95 12.23 18.83
CA PHE A 451 15.72 12.93 17.79
C PHE A 451 16.69 12.00 17.06
N GLY A 452 17.34 12.53 16.04
CA GLY A 452 18.13 11.74 15.10
C GLY A 452 17.26 11.11 14.03
N ASP A 453 17.90 10.41 13.08
CA ASP A 453 17.19 9.66 12.07
C ASP A 453 16.38 8.53 12.71
N VAL A 454 15.20 8.26 12.15
CA VAL A 454 14.27 7.25 12.69
C VAL A 454 14.89 5.87 12.79
N ASN A 455 15.80 5.57 11.90
CA ASN A 455 16.49 4.27 11.77
C ASN A 455 17.92 4.28 12.27
N SER A 456 18.37 5.33 12.93
CA SER A 456 19.69 5.36 13.55
C SER A 456 19.68 4.61 14.87
N ASP A 457 20.69 3.76 15.09
CA ASP A 457 20.89 3.11 16.38
C ASP A 457 21.18 4.16 17.44
N THR A 458 20.42 4.09 18.52
CA THR A 458 20.62 4.91 19.71
C THR A 458 20.85 4.00 20.90
N THR A 459 21.73 4.40 21.80
CA THR A 459 22.11 3.59 22.94
C THR A 459 21.63 4.26 24.22
N ALA A 460 21.00 3.50 25.10
CA ALA A 460 20.70 3.90 26.47
C ALA A 460 21.26 2.86 27.43
N THR A 461 21.78 3.32 28.56
CA THR A 461 22.24 2.46 29.64
C THR A 461 21.61 2.93 30.93
N LEU A 462 21.01 2.03 31.67
CA LEU A 462 20.48 2.27 32.99
C LEU A 462 21.44 1.68 34.03
N THR A 463 21.84 2.46 35.00
CA THR A 463 22.79 2.05 36.07
C THR A 463 22.32 2.53 37.42
N SER A 464 22.71 1.82 38.47
CA SER A 464 22.50 2.29 39.83
C SER A 464 23.62 3.21 40.32
N ASP A 465 23.37 4.08 41.29
CA ASP A 465 24.37 5.03 41.82
C ASP A 465 25.60 4.37 42.46
N ASN A 466 25.47 3.11 42.88
CA ASN A 466 26.58 2.42 43.56
C ASN A 466 27.66 1.89 42.61
N GLU A 467 27.50 1.99 41.32
CA GLU A 467 28.52 1.60 40.35
C GLU A 467 29.81 2.45 40.46
N GLU A 468 29.69 3.72 40.86
CA GLU A 468 30.84 4.59 41.08
C GLU A 468 31.65 4.24 42.31
N GLN A 469 31.07 3.52 43.26
CA GLN A 469 31.71 3.11 44.50
C GLN A 469 32.13 1.62 44.50
N GLY A 470 32.04 0.94 43.37
CA GLY A 470 32.46 -0.44 43.23
C GLY A 470 31.52 -1.49 43.76
N GLY A 471 30.27 -1.16 43.99
CA GLY A 471 29.23 -2.09 44.51
C GLY A 471 27.84 -1.94 43.90
N GLY A 472 27.75 -1.41 42.69
CA GLY A 472 26.44 -1.13 42.09
C GLY A 472 25.82 -2.32 41.37
N TYR A 473 24.48 -2.35 41.37
CA TYR A 473 23.70 -3.25 40.51
C TYR A 473 23.55 -2.61 39.13
N ASN A 474 23.97 -3.31 38.09
CA ASN A 474 23.57 -3.00 36.74
C ASN A 474 22.15 -3.49 36.46
N ILE A 475 21.30 -2.63 35.97
CA ILE A 475 20.07 -3.07 35.34
C ILE A 475 20.46 -3.74 34.03
N GLY A 476 20.56 -5.05 34.03
CA GLY A 476 21.06 -5.83 32.91
C GLY A 476 21.99 -6.97 33.30
N GLU A 477 22.28 -7.15 34.61
CA GLU A 477 22.97 -8.33 35.09
C GLU A 477 21.98 -9.43 35.47
N GLU A 478 22.37 -10.65 35.28
CA GLU A 478 21.72 -11.95 35.52
C GLU A 478 20.25 -11.94 35.92
N GLY A 479 19.37 -12.24 34.98
CA GLY A 479 17.92 -12.33 35.17
C GLY A 479 17.11 -11.35 34.33
N ALA A 480 17.71 -10.29 33.85
CA ALA A 480 17.10 -9.39 32.86
C ALA A 480 16.81 -10.14 31.55
N LEU A 481 15.81 -9.69 30.82
CA LEU A 481 15.50 -10.19 29.48
C LEU A 481 16.66 -10.02 28.48
N PHE A 482 17.70 -9.27 28.87
CA PHE A 482 18.89 -9.03 28.07
C PHE A 482 20.10 -9.67 28.75
N PRO A 483 20.91 -10.46 28.01
CA PRO A 483 22.14 -11.03 28.56
C PRO A 483 23.14 -9.94 28.95
N PRO A 484 24.08 -10.25 29.88
CA PRO A 484 25.07 -9.30 30.42
C PRO A 484 25.97 -8.63 29.39
N GLU A 485 26.14 -9.24 28.25
CA GLU A 485 26.89 -8.69 27.10
C GLU A 485 26.21 -7.50 26.43
N ASP A 486 24.90 -7.27 26.64
CA ASP A 486 24.09 -6.22 26.02
C ASP A 486 23.80 -5.03 26.97
N LYS A 487 24.72 -4.68 27.85
CA LYS A 487 24.62 -3.55 28.76
C LYS A 487 24.31 -2.20 28.06
N SER A 488 24.59 -2.12 26.79
CA SER A 488 24.26 -1.00 25.91
C SER A 488 23.46 -1.52 24.72
N SER A 489 22.16 -1.58 24.86
CA SER A 489 21.31 -1.94 23.72
C SER A 489 21.17 -0.77 22.79
N ALA A 490 21.73 -0.88 21.61
CA ALA A 490 21.39 -0.01 20.50
C ALA A 490 20.04 -0.43 19.96
N ASN A 491 19.13 0.53 19.78
CA ASN A 491 17.84 0.29 19.15
C ASN A 491 17.38 1.53 18.38
N VAL A 492 16.46 1.31 17.47
CA VAL A 492 15.95 2.34 16.57
C VAL A 492 14.58 2.85 17.01
N ARG A 493 14.23 4.07 16.64
CA ARG A 493 12.89 4.62 16.83
C ARG A 493 11.86 3.94 15.93
N ALA A 494 12.26 3.53 14.73
CA ALA A 494 11.47 2.73 13.83
C ALA A 494 12.37 1.80 13.02
N TYR A 495 11.94 0.58 12.78
CA TYR A 495 12.57 -0.33 11.85
C TYR A 495 12.34 0.13 10.42
N SER A 496 13.32 -0.05 9.54
CA SER A 496 13.26 0.43 8.15
C SER A 496 13.31 -0.70 7.17
N LEU A 497 12.37 -0.76 6.25
CA LEU A 497 12.44 -1.71 5.15
C LEU A 497 13.63 -1.39 4.24
N GLY A 498 14.24 -2.42 3.69
CA GLY A 498 15.30 -2.30 2.68
C GLY A 498 16.65 -1.79 3.20
N THR A 499 16.79 -1.51 4.48
CA THR A 499 18.06 -1.10 5.10
C THR A 499 18.79 -2.28 5.76
N GLY A 500 20.02 -2.07 6.17
CA GLY A 500 20.80 -3.08 6.88
C GLY A 500 20.24 -3.45 8.26
N SER A 501 20.93 -4.29 8.99
CA SER A 501 20.56 -4.70 10.35
C SER A 501 20.75 -3.55 11.31
N LEU A 502 19.69 -3.05 11.89
CA LEU A 502 19.69 -2.01 12.90
C LEU A 502 18.69 -2.38 14.01
N GLY A 503 19.09 -2.23 15.26
CA GLY A 503 18.28 -2.61 16.39
C GLY A 503 17.90 -4.11 16.36
N PHE A 504 16.62 -4.40 16.54
CA PHE A 504 16.08 -5.77 16.54
C PHE A 504 15.55 -6.17 15.15
N GLN A 505 16.32 -5.91 14.12
CA GLN A 505 16.00 -6.35 12.77
C GLN A 505 17.19 -7.04 12.12
N GLN A 506 16.93 -7.96 11.21
CA GLN A 506 17.94 -8.48 10.30
C GLN A 506 17.94 -7.70 9.00
N SER A 507 19.10 -7.71 8.32
CA SER A 507 19.21 -7.15 6.97
C SER A 507 18.18 -7.81 6.06
N ALA A 508 17.53 -6.98 5.27
CA ALA A 508 16.50 -7.38 4.36
C ALA A 508 16.83 -6.95 2.94
N GLY A 509 16.04 -7.39 1.97
CA GLY A 509 16.22 -7.00 0.60
C GLY A 509 15.85 -5.54 0.39
N GLN A 510 16.73 -4.78 -0.27
CA GLN A 510 16.38 -3.45 -0.75
C GLN A 510 15.34 -3.54 -1.85
N GLY A 511 14.36 -2.65 -1.79
CA GLY A 511 13.45 -2.41 -2.89
C GLY A 511 14.17 -1.73 -4.06
N ASN A 512 13.87 -2.14 -5.28
CA ASN A 512 14.36 -1.48 -6.48
C ASN A 512 13.27 -1.39 -7.55
N ASP A 513 13.36 -0.39 -8.40
CA ASP A 513 12.36 -0.10 -9.44
C ASP A 513 12.45 -1.06 -10.63
N GLY A 514 13.44 -1.93 -10.65
CA GLY A 514 13.68 -2.86 -11.74
C GLY A 514 14.52 -2.27 -12.88
N LYS A 515 14.64 -3.04 -13.93
CA LYS A 515 15.32 -2.69 -15.18
C LYS A 515 14.29 -2.28 -16.23
N VAL A 516 14.79 -1.74 -17.33
CA VAL A 516 14.01 -1.46 -18.55
C VAL A 516 13.22 -2.71 -18.95
N PRO A 517 11.89 -2.59 -19.14
CA PRO A 517 11.06 -3.71 -19.56
C PRO A 517 11.37 -4.11 -21.01
N GLU A 518 11.34 -5.40 -21.28
CA GLU A 518 11.45 -6.00 -22.60
C GLU A 518 10.06 -6.37 -23.12
N SER A 519 9.97 -6.95 -24.33
CA SER A 519 8.68 -7.32 -24.96
C SER A 519 7.80 -8.20 -24.04
N GLY A 520 8.40 -9.16 -23.33
CA GLY A 520 7.67 -10.08 -22.46
C GLY A 520 6.90 -9.38 -21.34
N GLU A 521 7.48 -8.36 -20.68
CA GLU A 521 6.77 -7.64 -19.62
C GLU A 521 5.57 -6.83 -20.16
N TYR A 522 5.64 -6.36 -21.42
CA TYR A 522 4.51 -5.72 -22.09
C TYR A 522 3.43 -6.75 -22.44
N GLU A 523 3.80 -7.92 -22.97
CA GLU A 523 2.88 -8.99 -23.33
C GLU A 523 2.13 -9.52 -22.10
N ASP A 524 2.83 -9.75 -20.98
CA ASP A 524 2.23 -10.09 -19.71
C ASP A 524 1.22 -9.02 -19.23
N ALA A 525 1.54 -7.75 -19.45
CA ALA A 525 0.62 -6.65 -19.12
C ALA A 525 -0.61 -6.65 -20.03
N PHE A 526 -0.45 -6.92 -21.33
CA PHE A 526 -1.57 -7.02 -22.27
C PHE A 526 -2.57 -8.10 -21.83
N GLU A 527 -2.10 -9.27 -21.38
CA GLU A 527 -2.96 -10.34 -20.88
C GLU A 527 -3.78 -9.92 -19.64
N VAL A 528 -3.17 -9.20 -18.71
CA VAL A 528 -3.88 -8.70 -17.53
C VAL A 528 -4.88 -7.62 -17.91
N ILE A 529 -4.50 -6.69 -18.78
CA ILE A 529 -5.36 -5.62 -19.26
C ILE A 529 -6.56 -6.19 -20.01
N ASP A 530 -6.37 -7.26 -20.78
CA ASP A 530 -7.47 -7.92 -21.49
C ASP A 530 -8.57 -8.43 -20.56
N ARG A 531 -8.21 -8.85 -19.36
CA ARG A 531 -9.15 -9.32 -18.34
C ARG A 531 -9.73 -8.21 -17.47
N GLU A 532 -8.96 -7.19 -17.15
CA GLU A 532 -9.32 -6.20 -16.13
C GLU A 532 -9.82 -4.87 -16.69
N VAL A 533 -9.48 -4.53 -17.93
CA VAL A 533 -9.91 -3.27 -18.55
C VAL A 533 -10.98 -3.56 -19.60
N ASP A 534 -12.19 -3.09 -19.33
CA ASP A 534 -13.31 -3.29 -20.24
C ASP A 534 -13.13 -2.52 -21.56
N LEU A 535 -12.75 -1.26 -21.52
CA LEU A 535 -12.60 -0.39 -22.69
C LEU A 535 -11.41 0.55 -22.56
N PHE A 536 -10.60 0.63 -23.60
CA PHE A 536 -9.67 1.71 -23.89
C PHE A 536 -9.61 1.93 -25.41
N ASN A 537 -9.21 3.10 -25.85
CA ASN A 537 -9.23 3.49 -27.27
C ASN A 537 -7.84 3.82 -27.82
N LEU A 538 -6.94 4.35 -26.96
CA LEU A 538 -5.61 4.81 -27.35
C LEU A 538 -4.57 4.12 -26.49
N LEU A 539 -3.56 3.53 -27.11
CA LEU A 539 -2.43 2.89 -26.42
C LEU A 539 -1.18 3.77 -26.55
N ILE A 540 -0.54 4.02 -25.41
CA ILE A 540 0.69 4.81 -25.29
C ILE A 540 1.71 4.01 -24.49
N LEU A 541 2.95 3.96 -24.96
CA LEU A 541 4.05 3.24 -24.33
C LEU A 541 5.19 4.23 -24.01
N PRO A 542 5.12 4.96 -22.91
CA PRO A 542 6.14 5.94 -22.54
C PRO A 542 7.52 5.33 -22.41
N ARG A 543 8.53 6.01 -22.91
CA ARG A 543 9.93 5.57 -22.88
C ARG A 543 10.43 5.44 -21.44
N ALA A 544 11.03 4.30 -21.11
CA ALA A 544 11.81 4.14 -19.90
C ALA A 544 13.21 4.76 -20.05
N SER A 545 13.77 5.26 -18.95
CA SER A 545 15.13 5.80 -18.96
C SER A 545 16.15 4.71 -19.32
N GLY A 546 17.00 4.99 -20.29
CA GLY A 546 17.97 4.02 -20.81
C GLY A 546 17.36 2.94 -21.72
N GLN A 547 16.10 3.05 -22.11
CA GLN A 547 15.48 2.16 -23.10
C GLN A 547 15.99 2.53 -24.50
N THR A 548 16.61 1.58 -25.19
CA THR A 548 17.10 1.75 -26.55
C THR A 548 15.96 1.73 -27.57
N ASP A 549 16.19 2.32 -28.75
CA ASP A 549 15.21 2.27 -29.82
C ASP A 549 14.91 0.84 -30.26
N THR A 550 15.90 -0.04 -30.35
CA THR A 550 15.70 -1.47 -30.63
C THR A 550 14.78 -2.16 -29.64
N GLN A 551 14.89 -1.87 -28.32
CA GLN A 551 13.99 -2.44 -27.31
C GLN A 551 12.55 -1.92 -27.48
N ARG A 552 12.36 -0.67 -27.90
CA ARG A 552 11.02 -0.13 -28.17
C ARG A 552 10.41 -0.74 -29.43
N GLU A 553 11.20 -0.87 -30.49
CA GLU A 553 10.76 -1.43 -31.78
C GLU A 553 10.27 -2.86 -31.63
N ALA A 554 10.90 -3.65 -30.77
CA ALA A 554 10.46 -5.01 -30.47
C ALA A 554 9.03 -5.07 -29.87
N VAL A 555 8.54 -3.98 -29.29
CA VAL A 555 7.20 -3.92 -28.67
C VAL A 555 6.13 -3.42 -29.64
N TRP A 556 6.47 -2.62 -30.66
CA TRP A 556 5.49 -2.02 -31.56
C TRP A 556 4.61 -3.04 -32.29
N GLY A 557 5.19 -4.15 -32.77
CA GLY A 557 4.45 -5.25 -33.40
C GLY A 557 3.41 -5.87 -32.47
N PRO A 558 3.80 -6.44 -31.32
CA PRO A 558 2.87 -6.96 -30.32
C PRO A 558 1.82 -5.95 -29.85
N ALA A 559 2.20 -4.69 -29.63
CA ALA A 559 1.29 -3.63 -29.22
C ALA A 559 0.23 -3.31 -30.30
N SER A 560 0.62 -3.25 -31.56
CA SER A 560 -0.31 -3.01 -32.67
C SER A 560 -1.29 -4.18 -32.86
N ASN A 561 -0.82 -5.42 -32.67
CA ASN A 561 -1.67 -6.59 -32.69
C ASN A 561 -2.65 -6.63 -31.49
N PHE A 562 -2.20 -6.23 -30.32
CA PHE A 562 -3.07 -6.05 -29.17
C PHE A 562 -4.16 -4.99 -29.43
N CYS A 563 -3.79 -3.87 -30.07
CA CYS A 563 -4.75 -2.85 -30.48
C CYS A 563 -5.79 -3.38 -31.49
N LEU A 564 -5.37 -4.20 -32.46
CA LEU A 564 -6.28 -4.87 -33.40
C LEU A 564 -7.34 -5.70 -32.63
N GLY A 565 -6.92 -6.57 -31.72
CA GLY A 565 -7.81 -7.42 -30.93
C GLY A 565 -8.78 -6.63 -30.03
N ARG A 566 -8.33 -5.47 -29.52
CA ARG A 566 -9.09 -4.60 -28.63
C ARG A 566 -9.83 -3.46 -29.31
N ARG A 567 -9.80 -3.39 -30.66
CA ARG A 567 -10.38 -2.26 -31.42
C ARG A 567 -9.88 -0.91 -30.91
N ALA A 568 -8.59 -0.83 -30.63
CA ALA A 568 -7.89 0.34 -30.12
C ALA A 568 -6.87 0.84 -31.13
N PHE A 569 -6.22 1.97 -30.83
CA PHE A 569 -5.28 2.65 -31.72
C PHE A 569 -3.97 2.96 -31.01
N LEU A 570 -2.85 2.54 -31.60
CA LEU A 570 -1.51 2.74 -31.06
C LEU A 570 -0.93 4.09 -31.53
N ILE A 571 -0.46 4.90 -30.59
CA ILE A 571 0.28 6.13 -30.91
C ILE A 571 1.76 5.83 -30.69
N MET A 572 2.50 5.76 -31.80
CA MET A 572 3.94 5.44 -31.80
C MET A 572 4.77 6.70 -31.64
N ASP A 573 5.86 6.55 -30.93
CA ASP A 573 6.87 7.60 -30.76
C ASP A 573 8.10 7.38 -31.60
N PRO A 574 8.86 8.44 -31.90
CA PRO A 574 10.01 8.39 -32.80
C PRO A 574 11.22 7.69 -32.17
N ARG A 575 12.17 7.29 -33.00
CA ARG A 575 13.54 7.00 -32.54
C ARG A 575 14.14 8.25 -31.91
N SER A 576 14.84 8.07 -30.80
CA SER A 576 15.46 9.19 -30.07
C SER A 576 16.69 8.76 -29.27
N ASP A 577 17.21 7.57 -29.52
CA ASP A 577 18.39 7.03 -28.86
C ASP A 577 19.66 7.70 -29.39
N GLY A 578 20.19 8.62 -28.61
CA GLY A 578 21.43 9.31 -28.99
C GLY A 578 21.30 10.30 -30.16
N LEU A 579 21.91 9.98 -31.31
CA LEU A 579 21.98 10.85 -32.48
C LEU A 579 21.00 10.45 -33.59
N THR A 580 20.11 9.50 -33.37
CA THR A 580 19.17 9.04 -34.38
C THR A 580 17.98 10.01 -34.55
N TRP A 581 17.49 10.13 -35.77
CA TRP A 581 16.34 10.96 -36.14
C TRP A 581 16.46 12.46 -35.79
N ASN A 582 17.68 13.00 -35.87
CA ASN A 582 17.93 14.43 -35.67
C ASN A 582 17.64 15.25 -36.93
N THR A 583 17.58 14.61 -38.06
CA THR A 583 17.33 15.24 -39.36
C THR A 583 16.18 14.54 -40.07
N VAL A 584 15.48 15.28 -40.95
CA VAL A 584 14.41 14.77 -41.81
C VAL A 584 14.88 13.63 -42.73
N ASN A 585 16.10 13.71 -43.22
CA ASN A 585 16.68 12.69 -44.13
C ASN A 585 16.90 11.35 -43.39
N GLU A 586 17.34 11.39 -42.14
CA GLU A 586 17.47 10.17 -41.31
C GLU A 586 16.10 9.51 -41.12
N VAL A 587 15.10 10.30 -40.75
CA VAL A 587 13.72 9.83 -40.57
C VAL A 587 13.17 9.22 -41.86
N GLU A 588 13.40 9.90 -42.99
CA GLU A 588 12.97 9.43 -44.30
C GLU A 588 13.59 8.10 -44.70
N SER A 589 14.86 7.90 -44.41
CA SER A 589 15.58 6.69 -44.83
C SER A 589 15.26 5.48 -44.00
N GLU A 590 14.95 5.66 -42.72
CA GLU A 590 14.83 4.56 -41.73
C GLU A 590 13.39 4.11 -41.43
N ILE A 591 12.38 4.90 -41.79
CA ILE A 591 10.98 4.62 -41.43
C ILE A 591 10.46 3.29 -41.99
N GLU A 592 11.00 2.84 -43.12
CA GLU A 592 10.55 1.61 -43.75
C GLU A 592 10.81 0.37 -42.87
N GLU A 593 11.92 0.36 -42.15
CA GLU A 593 12.28 -0.70 -41.21
C GLU A 593 11.25 -0.81 -40.04
N LEU A 594 10.85 0.34 -39.51
CA LEU A 594 9.88 0.40 -38.41
C LEU A 594 8.47 -0.11 -38.74
N ARG A 595 8.18 -0.19 -40.05
CA ARG A 595 6.86 -0.67 -40.51
C ARG A 595 6.75 -2.18 -40.59
N VAL A 596 7.87 -2.89 -40.44
CA VAL A 596 7.89 -4.36 -40.48
C VAL A 596 7.26 -4.93 -39.23
N GLY A 597 6.33 -5.87 -39.40
CA GLY A 597 5.65 -6.53 -38.28
C GLY A 597 4.51 -5.73 -37.62
N LEU A 598 4.18 -4.52 -38.12
CA LEU A 598 3.07 -3.73 -37.58
C LEU A 598 1.73 -4.07 -38.21
N VAL A 599 0.66 -3.99 -37.42
CA VAL A 599 -0.71 -3.79 -37.91
C VAL A 599 -0.86 -2.31 -38.24
N LYS A 600 -0.52 -1.94 -39.45
CA LYS A 600 -0.22 -0.57 -39.94
C LYS A 600 -1.39 0.39 -39.78
N ASP A 601 -2.60 -0.05 -40.03
CA ASP A 601 -3.81 0.76 -39.97
C ASP A 601 -4.28 1.03 -38.51
N HIS A 602 -3.73 0.30 -37.52
CA HIS A 602 -4.01 0.50 -36.09
C HIS A 602 -2.92 1.32 -35.39
N ALA A 603 -1.99 1.91 -36.11
CA ALA A 603 -0.89 2.69 -35.53
C ALA A 603 -0.65 3.98 -36.32
N ALA A 604 -0.19 5.02 -35.63
CA ALA A 604 0.30 6.25 -36.26
C ALA A 604 1.53 6.76 -35.51
N MET A 605 2.50 7.27 -36.24
CA MET A 605 3.72 7.84 -35.68
C MET A 605 3.74 9.37 -35.82
N TYR A 606 4.21 10.03 -34.76
CA TYR A 606 4.35 11.49 -34.70
C TYR A 606 5.80 11.88 -34.45
N TRP A 607 6.29 12.89 -35.14
CA TRP A 607 7.66 13.41 -35.07
C TRP A 607 7.67 14.93 -35.28
N PRO A 608 8.57 15.68 -34.65
CA PRO A 608 9.65 15.32 -33.72
C PRO A 608 9.20 15.26 -32.21
N GLN A 609 10.18 14.99 -31.33
CA GLN A 609 10.03 15.11 -29.90
C GLN A 609 9.69 16.54 -29.47
N LEU A 610 8.99 16.65 -28.35
CA LEU A 610 8.51 17.91 -27.78
C LEU A 610 9.46 18.41 -26.69
N THR A 611 9.62 19.74 -26.59
CA THR A 611 10.39 20.38 -25.52
C THR A 611 9.47 20.82 -24.39
N VAL A 612 9.70 20.28 -23.19
CA VAL A 612 8.96 20.65 -21.97
C VAL A 612 9.88 21.28 -20.93
N THR A 613 9.31 22.10 -20.04
CA THR A 613 10.03 22.67 -18.91
C THR A 613 9.95 21.73 -17.71
N THR A 614 11.08 21.51 -17.08
CA THR A 614 11.21 20.82 -15.79
C THR A 614 11.85 21.75 -14.77
N ASN A 615 11.86 21.34 -13.48
CA ASN A 615 12.52 22.14 -12.44
C ASN A 615 14.03 22.29 -12.63
N GLY A 616 14.64 21.46 -13.49
CA GLY A 616 16.08 21.49 -13.81
C GLY A 616 16.42 22.08 -15.18
N GLY A 617 15.44 22.65 -15.90
CA GLY A 617 15.65 23.20 -17.24
C GLY A 617 14.65 22.70 -18.28
N THR A 618 15.10 22.46 -19.50
CA THR A 618 14.29 21.90 -20.59
C THR A 618 14.64 20.44 -20.82
N LYS A 619 13.62 19.63 -21.13
CA LYS A 619 13.74 18.21 -21.47
C LYS A 619 13.00 17.93 -22.76
N TYR A 620 13.52 17.03 -23.57
CA TYR A 620 12.79 16.46 -24.71
C TYR A 620 11.97 15.27 -24.22
N ILE A 621 10.73 15.17 -24.70
CA ILE A 621 9.82 14.05 -24.44
C ILE A 621 9.17 13.60 -25.74
N ASP A 622 8.76 12.35 -25.75
CA ASP A 622 8.03 11.77 -26.86
C ASP A 622 6.60 12.36 -26.96
N PRO A 623 6.02 12.51 -28.17
CA PRO A 623 4.78 13.25 -28.37
C PRO A 623 3.50 12.48 -28.08
N SER A 624 3.52 11.15 -27.94
CA SER A 624 2.33 10.29 -27.91
C SER A 624 1.30 10.69 -26.83
N GLY A 625 1.75 11.04 -25.63
CA GLY A 625 0.84 11.49 -24.55
C GLY A 625 0.14 12.82 -24.90
N SER A 626 0.87 13.76 -25.51
CA SER A 626 0.30 15.04 -25.97
C SER A 626 -0.70 14.84 -27.11
N ILE A 627 -0.39 13.97 -28.05
CA ILE A 627 -1.26 13.63 -29.19
C ILE A 627 -2.51 12.90 -28.72
N ALA A 628 -2.39 11.96 -27.79
CA ALA A 628 -3.56 11.30 -27.18
C ALA A 628 -4.52 12.31 -26.52
N GLY A 629 -3.98 13.27 -25.76
CA GLY A 629 -4.76 14.35 -25.18
C GLY A 629 -5.39 15.26 -26.20
N LEU A 630 -4.65 15.60 -27.28
CA LEU A 630 -5.16 16.36 -28.43
C LEU A 630 -6.31 15.61 -29.13
N MET A 631 -6.17 14.32 -29.38
CA MET A 631 -7.24 13.48 -29.94
C MET A 631 -8.49 13.53 -29.05
N ALA A 632 -8.35 13.37 -27.74
CA ALA A 632 -9.45 13.46 -26.79
C ALA A 632 -10.17 14.82 -26.88
N ARG A 633 -9.44 15.91 -26.96
CA ARG A 633 -10.00 17.27 -27.10
C ARG A 633 -10.76 17.45 -28.41
N ILE A 634 -10.21 16.98 -29.52
CA ILE A 634 -10.85 17.09 -30.83
C ILE A 634 -12.10 16.19 -30.89
N ASP A 635 -12.02 14.99 -30.38
CA ASP A 635 -13.16 14.08 -30.30
C ASP A 635 -14.35 14.71 -29.54
N ALA A 636 -14.06 15.34 -28.40
CA ALA A 636 -15.08 16.00 -27.57
C ALA A 636 -15.72 17.21 -28.27
N ASN A 637 -14.95 17.97 -29.07
CA ASN A 637 -15.41 19.21 -29.69
C ASN A 637 -16.01 19.02 -31.08
N ARG A 638 -15.48 18.08 -31.86
CA ARG A 638 -15.77 17.93 -33.29
C ARG A 638 -16.14 16.49 -33.69
N GLY A 639 -15.94 15.52 -32.84
CA GLY A 639 -16.15 14.10 -33.10
C GLY A 639 -14.90 13.39 -33.62
N VAL A 640 -14.89 12.06 -33.46
CA VAL A 640 -13.75 11.18 -33.81
C VAL A 640 -13.40 11.18 -35.31
N TRP A 641 -14.35 11.57 -36.17
CA TRP A 641 -14.18 11.70 -37.61
C TRP A 641 -13.39 12.94 -38.06
N LYS A 642 -13.13 13.90 -37.16
CA LYS A 642 -12.27 15.04 -37.44
C LYS A 642 -10.79 14.65 -37.27
N ALA A 643 -9.99 14.95 -38.30
CA ALA A 643 -8.55 14.74 -38.23
C ALA A 643 -7.92 15.51 -37.05
N PRO A 644 -7.07 14.85 -36.22
CA PRO A 644 -6.32 15.52 -35.15
C PRO A 644 -5.10 16.27 -35.68
N ALA A 645 -5.32 17.10 -36.71
CA ALA A 645 -4.31 17.89 -37.41
C ALA A 645 -4.87 19.22 -37.89
N GLY A 646 -3.99 20.17 -38.18
CA GLY A 646 -4.30 21.50 -38.67
C GLY A 646 -4.17 22.57 -37.58
N ILE A 647 -4.57 23.81 -37.89
CA ILE A 647 -4.38 24.96 -37.00
C ILE A 647 -5.14 24.81 -35.66
N GLU A 648 -6.29 24.11 -35.65
CA GLU A 648 -7.04 23.81 -34.46
C GLU A 648 -6.39 22.77 -33.55
N ALA A 649 -5.40 22.06 -34.07
CA ALA A 649 -4.70 20.96 -33.37
C ALA A 649 -3.43 21.46 -32.64
N ASP A 650 -3.58 22.53 -31.86
CA ASP A 650 -2.53 23.09 -31.02
C ASP A 650 -2.14 22.14 -29.91
N ILE A 651 -0.82 21.99 -29.67
CA ILE A 651 -0.29 21.18 -28.55
C ILE A 651 0.06 22.12 -27.40
N ARG A 652 -0.54 21.87 -26.23
CA ARG A 652 -0.42 22.73 -25.06
C ARG A 652 0.61 22.23 -24.07
N GLY A 653 1.14 23.14 -23.25
CA GLY A 653 2.06 22.78 -22.17
C GLY A 653 3.48 22.43 -22.61
N ILE A 654 3.84 22.79 -23.84
CA ILE A 654 5.18 22.61 -24.41
C ILE A 654 5.79 23.96 -24.77
N ARG A 655 7.12 24.02 -24.90
CA ARG A 655 7.87 25.23 -25.30
C ARG A 655 8.35 25.22 -26.72
N GLY A 656 8.52 24.05 -27.30
CA GLY A 656 9.11 23.90 -28.65
C GLY A 656 9.04 22.45 -29.09
N VAL A 657 9.69 22.23 -30.20
CA VAL A 657 10.00 20.90 -30.78
C VAL A 657 11.52 20.73 -30.81
N ARG A 658 11.98 19.47 -30.76
CA ARG A 658 13.42 19.19 -30.85
C ARG A 658 13.98 19.61 -32.21
N GLN A 659 13.23 19.38 -33.29
CA GLN A 659 13.61 19.70 -34.65
C GLN A 659 12.54 20.54 -35.34
N MET A 660 12.90 21.69 -35.83
CA MET A 660 12.06 22.49 -36.74
C MET A 660 12.19 21.99 -38.16
N MET A 661 11.11 22.08 -38.95
CA MET A 661 11.10 21.66 -40.33
C MET A 661 10.40 22.69 -41.22
N SER A 662 10.90 22.81 -42.45
CA SER A 662 10.31 23.57 -43.52
C SER A 662 9.22 22.79 -44.27
N ASP A 663 8.45 23.45 -45.17
CA ASP A 663 7.45 22.80 -46.01
C ASP A 663 8.04 21.73 -46.93
N PRO A 664 9.19 21.97 -47.64
CA PRO A 664 9.84 20.93 -48.43
C PRO A 664 10.27 19.71 -47.61
N GLU A 665 10.81 19.91 -46.42
CA GLU A 665 11.22 18.82 -45.54
C GLU A 665 10.01 18.00 -45.06
N ASN A 666 8.90 18.66 -44.73
CA ASN A 666 7.65 17.95 -44.44
C ASN A 666 7.16 17.13 -45.66
N GLY A 667 7.40 17.65 -46.87
CA GLY A 667 7.12 16.96 -48.15
C GLY A 667 7.89 15.65 -48.35
N LEU A 668 9.01 15.42 -47.65
CA LEU A 668 9.75 14.16 -47.67
C LEU A 668 9.15 13.08 -46.79
N ILE A 669 8.65 13.45 -45.59
CA ILE A 669 8.19 12.48 -44.59
C ILE A 669 6.69 12.21 -44.65
N ASN A 670 5.87 13.16 -45.06
CA ASN A 670 4.41 13.00 -45.14
C ASN A 670 3.99 11.83 -46.05
N PRO A 671 4.59 11.68 -47.29
CA PRO A 671 4.29 10.51 -48.12
C PRO A 671 4.65 9.18 -47.48
N LYS A 672 5.53 9.17 -46.49
CA LYS A 672 5.99 8.01 -45.75
C LYS A 672 5.21 7.77 -44.46
N ALA A 673 4.06 8.43 -44.32
CA ALA A 673 3.10 8.27 -43.20
C ALA A 673 3.63 8.72 -41.84
N ILE A 674 4.56 9.68 -41.83
CA ILE A 674 4.99 10.33 -40.57
C ILE A 674 4.21 11.61 -40.39
N ASN A 675 3.57 11.76 -39.23
CA ASN A 675 2.80 12.93 -38.87
C ASN A 675 3.69 13.98 -38.23
N ALA A 676 3.90 15.08 -38.94
CA ALA A 676 4.75 16.15 -38.48
C ALA A 676 4.12 16.98 -37.37
N ILE A 677 4.91 17.36 -36.37
CA ILE A 677 4.57 18.39 -35.40
C ILE A 677 5.37 19.64 -35.78
N ARG A 678 4.66 20.74 -36.07
CA ARG A 678 5.27 21.94 -36.63
C ARG A 678 5.01 23.18 -35.81
N VAL A 679 5.94 24.11 -35.87
CA VAL A 679 5.82 25.42 -35.22
C VAL A 679 5.27 26.41 -36.25
N PHE A 680 4.15 27.03 -35.94
CA PHE A 680 3.52 28.10 -36.70
C PHE A 680 3.43 29.37 -35.88
N PRO A 681 3.18 30.54 -36.46
CA PRO A 681 3.04 31.79 -35.70
C PRO A 681 1.95 31.70 -34.58
N ASN A 682 0.95 30.86 -34.79
CA ASN A 682 -0.16 30.68 -33.88
C ASN A 682 0.10 29.61 -32.77
N GLY A 683 1.24 28.92 -32.82
CA GLY A 683 1.58 27.88 -31.85
C GLY A 683 2.19 26.63 -32.51
N ILE A 684 2.35 25.61 -31.67
CA ILE A 684 2.88 24.32 -32.09
C ILE A 684 1.69 23.40 -32.35
N VAL A 685 1.59 22.87 -33.56
CA VAL A 685 0.44 22.10 -34.00
C VAL A 685 0.81 20.73 -34.54
N SER A 686 -0.09 19.76 -34.40
CA SER A 686 -0.05 18.53 -35.20
C SER A 686 -0.43 18.85 -36.64
N TRP A 687 0.44 18.48 -37.62
CA TRP A 687 0.28 18.81 -39.01
C TRP A 687 0.20 17.58 -39.91
N GLY A 688 -0.18 16.44 -39.39
CA GLY A 688 -0.39 15.18 -40.07
C GLY A 688 -1.41 14.30 -39.37
N ALA A 689 -2.14 13.48 -40.12
CA ALA A 689 -3.13 12.55 -39.59
C ALA A 689 -3.19 11.26 -40.45
N ARG A 690 -2.06 10.70 -40.77
CA ARG A 690 -1.93 9.43 -41.51
C ARG A 690 -1.67 8.30 -40.53
N THR A 691 -2.28 7.14 -40.75
CA THR A 691 -1.88 5.87 -40.11
C THR A 691 -0.57 5.38 -40.72
N MET A 692 0.07 4.36 -40.12
CA MET A 692 1.25 3.73 -40.73
C MET A 692 0.94 3.04 -42.09
N ASP A 693 -0.34 2.75 -42.34
CA ASP A 693 -0.83 2.27 -43.63
C ASP A 693 -0.98 3.38 -44.68
N GLY A 694 -0.89 4.62 -44.26
CA GLY A 694 -0.97 5.80 -45.11
C GLY A 694 0.28 6.13 -45.93
N PHE A 695 1.23 5.20 -46.06
CA PHE A 695 2.41 5.32 -46.93
C PHE A 695 1.98 5.28 -48.41
N ASP A 696 2.37 6.26 -49.19
CA ASP A 696 1.89 6.45 -50.56
C ASP A 696 2.29 5.33 -51.57
N ASN A 697 3.20 4.43 -51.14
CA ASN A 697 3.57 3.24 -51.94
C ASN A 697 2.69 2.00 -51.67
N SER A 698 1.84 2.01 -50.63
CA SER A 698 1.12 0.82 -50.18
C SER A 698 -0.09 0.44 -51.06
N GLY A 699 -0.60 1.37 -51.85
CA GLY A 699 -1.82 1.16 -52.64
C GLY A 699 -3.12 1.03 -51.89
N ASN A 700 -3.07 0.90 -50.53
CA ASN A 700 -4.26 0.83 -49.68
C ASN A 700 -4.68 2.25 -49.25
N LEU A 701 -5.88 2.66 -49.68
CA LEU A 701 -6.42 4.01 -49.39
C LEU A 701 -7.56 3.99 -48.37
N ASP A 702 -8.00 2.82 -47.91
CA ASP A 702 -9.17 2.70 -47.08
C ASP A 702 -8.91 3.25 -45.67
N PHE A 703 -7.80 2.85 -45.05
CA PHE A 703 -7.42 3.31 -43.71
C PHE A 703 -6.18 4.19 -43.68
N LYS A 704 -5.92 4.89 -44.76
CA LYS A 704 -4.80 5.87 -44.88
C LYS A 704 -4.81 6.90 -43.75
N TYR A 705 -5.98 7.30 -43.28
CA TYR A 705 -6.14 8.43 -42.36
C TYR A 705 -6.60 7.98 -40.96
N VAL A 706 -5.96 8.54 -39.93
CA VAL A 706 -6.28 8.33 -38.53
C VAL A 706 -7.78 8.53 -38.20
N PRO A 707 -8.46 9.61 -38.62
CA PRO A 707 -9.86 9.82 -38.34
C PRO A 707 -10.76 8.74 -38.95
N VAL A 708 -10.43 8.24 -40.15
CA VAL A 708 -11.19 7.16 -40.79
C VAL A 708 -11.07 5.87 -39.98
N ARG A 709 -9.85 5.48 -39.63
CA ARG A 709 -9.63 4.28 -38.82
C ARG A 709 -10.29 4.37 -37.45
N ARG A 710 -10.11 5.48 -36.75
CA ARG A 710 -10.68 5.68 -35.42
C ARG A 710 -12.21 5.72 -35.44
N LEU A 711 -12.82 6.31 -36.48
CA LEU A 711 -14.27 6.24 -36.68
C LEU A 711 -14.74 4.79 -36.86
N THR A 712 -14.03 3.98 -37.66
CA THR A 712 -14.32 2.57 -37.83
C THR A 712 -14.26 1.82 -36.52
N LEU A 713 -13.21 1.97 -35.74
CA LEU A 713 -13.04 1.35 -34.41
C LEU A 713 -14.17 1.75 -33.45
N PHE A 714 -14.58 3.00 -33.47
CA PHE A 714 -15.72 3.51 -32.69
C PHE A 714 -17.03 2.83 -33.08
N ILE A 715 -17.29 2.70 -34.37
CA ILE A 715 -18.49 2.02 -34.88
C ILE A 715 -18.46 0.53 -34.49
N GLU A 716 -17.34 -0.15 -34.75
CA GLU A 716 -17.14 -1.55 -34.41
C GLU A 716 -17.41 -1.83 -32.93
N GLU A 717 -16.80 -1.05 -32.02
CA GLU A 717 -16.96 -1.26 -30.59
C GLU A 717 -18.36 -0.91 -30.10
N SER A 718 -18.98 0.16 -30.64
CA SER A 718 -20.34 0.54 -30.29
C SER A 718 -21.36 -0.51 -30.73
N LEU A 719 -21.21 -1.05 -31.92
CA LEU A 719 -22.07 -2.13 -32.44
C LEU A 719 -21.83 -3.44 -31.68
N TYR A 720 -20.57 -3.79 -31.40
CA TYR A 720 -20.22 -4.98 -30.63
C TYR A 720 -20.90 -4.99 -29.27
N ARG A 721 -20.89 -3.86 -28.56
CA ARG A 721 -21.54 -3.74 -27.26
C ARG A 721 -23.05 -3.63 -27.37
N GLY A 722 -23.50 -2.84 -28.32
CA GLY A 722 -24.90 -2.54 -28.49
C GLY A 722 -25.74 -3.70 -29.01
N LEU A 723 -25.13 -4.67 -29.71
CA LEU A 723 -25.81 -5.85 -30.26
C LEU A 723 -25.70 -7.10 -29.37
N LYS A 724 -25.10 -7.01 -28.17
CA LYS A 724 -25.03 -8.18 -27.26
C LYS A 724 -26.40 -8.78 -26.90
N PHE A 725 -27.47 -8.03 -27.03
CA PHE A 725 -28.81 -8.54 -26.79
C PHE A 725 -29.31 -9.56 -27.81
N VAL A 726 -28.63 -9.64 -28.97
CA VAL A 726 -28.99 -10.59 -30.06
C VAL A 726 -28.63 -12.03 -29.69
N VAL A 727 -27.65 -12.20 -28.81
CA VAL A 727 -27.12 -13.51 -28.46
C VAL A 727 -28.18 -14.32 -27.71
N PHE A 728 -28.43 -15.55 -28.18
CA PHE A 728 -29.48 -16.48 -27.71
C PHE A 728 -30.95 -16.07 -28.02
N GLU A 729 -31.17 -15.03 -28.82
CA GLU A 729 -32.52 -14.76 -29.33
C GLU A 729 -32.85 -15.69 -30.53
N PRO A 730 -34.14 -15.96 -30.81
CA PRO A 730 -34.55 -16.71 -32.00
C PRO A 730 -34.03 -16.07 -33.29
N ASN A 731 -33.34 -16.83 -34.13
CA ASN A 731 -32.73 -16.36 -35.38
C ASN A 731 -33.74 -16.32 -36.50
N ASP A 732 -34.55 -15.25 -36.57
CA ASP A 732 -35.61 -15.04 -37.53
C ASP A 732 -35.79 -13.58 -37.94
N GLU A 733 -36.69 -13.27 -38.84
CA GLU A 733 -36.98 -11.91 -39.35
C GLU A 733 -37.34 -10.91 -38.26
N PRO A 734 -38.12 -11.21 -37.22
CA PRO A 734 -38.32 -10.29 -36.09
C PRO A 734 -37.05 -9.81 -35.42
N LEU A 735 -36.09 -10.72 -35.20
CA LEU A 735 -34.76 -10.37 -34.64
C LEU A 735 -33.95 -9.51 -35.62
N TRP A 736 -33.91 -9.90 -36.89
CA TRP A 736 -33.19 -9.15 -37.92
C TRP A 736 -33.73 -7.73 -38.07
N ALA A 737 -35.08 -7.55 -38.01
CA ALA A 737 -35.69 -6.24 -38.04
C ALA A 737 -35.31 -5.36 -36.84
N GLN A 738 -35.19 -5.93 -35.63
CA GLN A 738 -34.71 -5.24 -34.43
C GLN A 738 -33.26 -4.81 -34.59
N ILE A 739 -32.39 -5.68 -35.12
CA ILE A 739 -30.98 -5.39 -35.40
C ILE A 739 -30.88 -4.21 -36.39
N ARG A 740 -31.61 -4.28 -37.54
CA ARG A 740 -31.61 -3.20 -38.54
C ARG A 740 -32.08 -1.88 -37.95
N LEU A 741 -33.12 -1.93 -37.11
CA LEU A 741 -33.65 -0.73 -36.44
C LEU A 741 -32.63 -0.14 -35.47
N ALA A 742 -32.02 -0.95 -34.59
CA ALA A 742 -31.06 -0.48 -33.57
C ALA A 742 -29.77 0.04 -34.21
N ALA A 743 -29.14 -0.74 -35.10
CA ALA A 743 -27.93 -0.35 -35.81
C ALA A 743 -28.18 0.81 -36.78
N GLY A 744 -29.32 0.82 -37.48
CA GLY A 744 -29.72 1.92 -38.37
C GLY A 744 -29.95 3.24 -37.63
N ALA A 745 -30.57 3.19 -36.46
CA ALA A 745 -30.75 4.37 -35.60
C ALA A 745 -29.42 4.96 -35.12
N PHE A 746 -28.46 4.08 -34.72
CA PHE A 746 -27.13 4.49 -34.35
C PHE A 746 -26.38 5.15 -35.53
N MET A 747 -26.37 4.52 -36.70
CA MET A 747 -25.71 5.04 -37.90
C MET A 747 -26.37 6.35 -38.38
N ASN A 748 -27.72 6.45 -38.30
CA ASN A 748 -28.44 7.68 -38.63
C ASN A 748 -28.08 8.83 -37.66
N ASN A 749 -27.85 8.53 -36.40
CA ASN A 749 -27.41 9.54 -35.42
C ASN A 749 -26.03 10.09 -35.80
N LEU A 750 -25.09 9.21 -36.17
CA LEU A 750 -23.76 9.61 -36.66
C LEU A 750 -23.81 10.43 -37.95
N PHE A 751 -24.70 10.06 -38.89
CA PHE A 751 -24.95 10.83 -40.11
C PHE A 751 -25.41 12.25 -39.78
N ARG A 752 -26.40 12.39 -38.88
CA ARG A 752 -26.89 13.71 -38.44
C ARG A 752 -25.80 14.56 -37.77
N GLN A 753 -24.86 13.94 -37.10
CA GLN A 753 -23.71 14.62 -36.50
C GLN A 753 -22.65 15.00 -37.52
N GLY A 754 -22.81 14.61 -38.79
CA GLY A 754 -21.86 14.91 -39.85
C GLY A 754 -20.63 14.00 -39.86
N ALA A 755 -20.76 12.75 -39.41
CA ALA A 755 -19.64 11.77 -39.40
C ALA A 755 -19.33 11.18 -40.78
N PHE A 756 -20.30 11.23 -41.72
CA PHE A 756 -20.23 10.55 -43.00
C PHE A 756 -20.34 11.53 -44.17
N GLN A 757 -19.77 11.09 -45.31
CA GLN A 757 -19.96 11.79 -46.59
C GLN A 757 -21.31 11.43 -47.17
N GLY A 758 -21.98 12.35 -47.81
CA GLY A 758 -23.27 12.18 -48.52
C GLY A 758 -24.31 13.21 -48.09
N GLN A 759 -25.25 13.53 -49.01
CA GLN A 759 -26.33 14.45 -48.74
C GLN A 759 -27.58 13.74 -48.20
N LYS A 760 -27.73 12.47 -48.49
CA LYS A 760 -28.81 11.60 -47.97
C LYS A 760 -28.26 10.46 -47.17
N ALA A 761 -29.02 9.97 -46.24
CA ALA A 761 -28.66 8.82 -45.40
C ALA A 761 -28.30 7.57 -46.23
N SER A 762 -29.04 7.34 -47.33
CA SER A 762 -28.82 6.23 -48.27
C SER A 762 -27.43 6.29 -48.97
N ASP A 763 -26.88 7.49 -49.14
CA ASP A 763 -25.58 7.67 -49.77
C ASP A 763 -24.44 7.57 -48.75
N ALA A 764 -24.77 7.72 -47.48
CA ALA A 764 -23.80 7.83 -46.40
C ALA A 764 -23.54 6.49 -45.68
N TYR A 765 -24.59 5.66 -45.52
CA TYR A 765 -24.45 4.38 -44.85
C TYR A 765 -25.56 3.40 -45.23
N PHE A 766 -25.33 2.13 -44.96
CA PHE A 766 -26.36 1.11 -45.02
C PHE A 766 -26.22 0.07 -43.89
N VAL A 767 -27.32 -0.55 -43.52
CA VAL A 767 -27.35 -1.69 -42.58
C VAL A 767 -28.20 -2.80 -43.20
N LYS A 768 -27.61 -3.94 -43.43
CA LYS A 768 -28.29 -5.16 -43.91
C LYS A 768 -28.24 -6.24 -42.88
N CYS A 769 -29.37 -6.86 -42.62
CA CYS A 769 -29.50 -8.08 -41.81
C CYS A 769 -30.82 -8.71 -42.22
N ASP A 770 -30.80 -9.62 -43.18
CA ASP A 770 -31.95 -10.22 -43.82
C ASP A 770 -31.60 -11.64 -44.35
N SER A 771 -32.53 -12.27 -45.10
CA SER A 771 -32.31 -13.55 -45.70
C SER A 771 -31.21 -13.61 -46.78
N GLU A 772 -30.78 -12.45 -47.32
CA GLU A 772 -29.65 -12.40 -48.26
C GLU A 772 -28.33 -12.44 -47.50
N THR A 773 -28.26 -11.85 -46.30
CA THR A 773 -27.05 -11.82 -45.48
C THR A 773 -26.93 -13.03 -44.56
N THR A 774 -28.07 -13.59 -44.09
CA THR A 774 -28.13 -14.74 -43.20
C THR A 774 -28.85 -15.91 -43.92
N THR A 775 -28.09 -16.84 -44.43
CA THR A 775 -28.62 -17.99 -45.15
C THR A 775 -29.21 -19.03 -44.21
N GLN A 776 -30.01 -20.01 -44.75
CA GLN A 776 -30.53 -21.11 -43.95
C GLN A 776 -29.41 -21.93 -43.30
N ASN A 777 -28.25 -22.03 -43.93
CA ASN A 777 -27.09 -22.70 -43.32
C ASN A 777 -26.55 -21.91 -42.12
N ASP A 778 -26.48 -20.60 -42.20
CA ASP A 778 -26.08 -19.74 -41.09
C ASP A 778 -27.05 -19.87 -39.92
N ILE A 779 -28.36 -19.90 -40.19
CA ILE A 779 -29.38 -20.12 -39.17
C ILE A 779 -29.17 -21.43 -38.45
N ASN A 780 -28.89 -22.51 -39.21
CA ASN A 780 -28.62 -23.84 -38.67
C ASN A 780 -27.36 -23.91 -37.82
N LEU A 781 -26.38 -23.04 -38.10
CA LEU A 781 -25.15 -22.87 -37.34
C LEU A 781 -25.28 -21.85 -36.17
N GLY A 782 -26.45 -21.25 -36.01
CA GLY A 782 -26.70 -20.22 -34.97
C GLY A 782 -26.04 -18.88 -35.28
N ILE A 783 -25.77 -18.61 -36.55
CA ILE A 783 -25.08 -17.37 -36.98
C ILE A 783 -26.11 -16.35 -37.51
N VAL A 784 -25.99 -15.10 -37.09
CA VAL A 784 -26.69 -13.93 -37.66
C VAL A 784 -25.64 -13.04 -38.30
N ASN A 785 -25.71 -12.78 -39.59
CA ASN A 785 -24.83 -11.90 -40.32
C ASN A 785 -25.42 -10.49 -40.42
N VAL A 786 -24.69 -9.50 -39.88
CA VAL A 786 -25.04 -8.09 -39.94
C VAL A 786 -23.98 -7.37 -40.75
N VAL A 787 -24.37 -6.74 -41.84
CA VAL A 787 -23.47 -5.98 -42.71
C VAL A 787 -23.76 -4.49 -42.54
N VAL A 788 -22.74 -3.74 -42.09
CA VAL A 788 -22.82 -2.30 -41.97
C VAL A 788 -21.75 -1.65 -42.85
N GLY A 789 -22.17 -0.79 -43.75
CA GLY A 789 -21.28 -0.02 -44.61
C GLY A 789 -21.45 1.47 -44.38
N PHE A 790 -20.40 2.26 -44.52
CA PHE A 790 -20.46 3.70 -44.43
C PHE A 790 -19.41 4.39 -45.29
N ALA A 791 -19.70 5.62 -45.69
CA ALA A 791 -18.80 6.48 -46.45
C ALA A 791 -18.09 7.46 -45.52
N PRO A 792 -16.80 7.22 -45.14
CA PRO A 792 -16.08 8.09 -44.23
C PRO A 792 -15.71 9.43 -44.81
N LEU A 793 -15.70 10.48 -44.01
CA LEU A 793 -15.10 11.75 -44.38
C LEU A 793 -13.59 11.61 -44.41
N LYS A 794 -12.98 11.90 -45.59
CA LYS A 794 -11.53 11.96 -45.74
C LYS A 794 -11.07 13.40 -45.56
N PRO A 795 -9.99 13.68 -44.80
CA PRO A 795 -9.48 15.04 -44.62
C PRO A 795 -8.93 15.60 -45.95
N ALA A 796 -9.13 16.89 -46.20
CA ALA A 796 -8.44 17.61 -47.26
C ALA A 796 -7.00 17.82 -46.78
N GLU A 797 -6.06 17.12 -47.40
CA GLU A 797 -4.64 17.20 -47.08
C GLU A 797 -3.92 18.25 -48.00
N PHE A 798 -4.37 18.36 -49.25
CA PHE A 798 -3.80 19.29 -50.21
C PHE A 798 -4.87 20.22 -50.76
N VAL A 799 -4.56 21.50 -50.82
CA VAL A 799 -5.39 22.54 -51.45
C VAL A 799 -4.61 23.14 -52.61
N ILE A 800 -5.11 22.98 -53.82
CA ILE A 800 -4.48 23.54 -55.04
C ILE A 800 -5.26 24.80 -55.42
N ILE A 801 -4.58 25.93 -55.42
CA ILE A 801 -5.15 27.21 -55.86
C ILE A 801 -4.61 27.52 -57.25
N THR A 802 -5.49 27.53 -58.24
CA THR A 802 -5.11 27.94 -59.60
C THR A 802 -5.49 29.41 -59.77
N ILE A 803 -4.51 30.24 -60.06
CA ILE A 803 -4.73 31.66 -60.31
C ILE A 803 -4.57 31.87 -61.82
N GLN A 804 -5.63 32.30 -62.47
CA GLN A 804 -5.63 32.66 -63.89
C GLN A 804 -5.74 34.18 -64.05
N GLN A 805 -4.77 34.79 -64.74
CA GLN A 805 -4.85 36.20 -65.06
C GLN A 805 -5.81 36.40 -66.26
N MET A 806 -6.88 37.16 -66.02
CA MET A 806 -7.78 37.57 -67.08
C MET A 806 -7.15 38.74 -67.81
N ALA A 807 -6.94 38.57 -69.10
CA ALA A 807 -6.57 39.70 -69.95
C ALA A 807 -7.70 40.71 -70.02
N GLY A 808 -7.46 41.93 -69.57
CA GLY A 808 -8.44 42.99 -69.63
C GLY A 808 -8.95 43.20 -71.07
N GLN A 809 -10.28 43.07 -71.26
CA GLN A 809 -10.86 43.52 -72.53
C GLN A 809 -10.72 45.01 -72.59
N VAL A 810 -9.86 45.47 -73.52
CA VAL A 810 -9.85 46.85 -73.94
C VAL A 810 -11.18 47.08 -74.66
N GLN A 811 -12.11 47.77 -74.05
CA GLN A 811 -13.30 48.30 -74.75
C GLN A 811 -12.79 49.30 -75.72
N THR A 812 -12.88 48.99 -77.02
CA THR A 812 -12.77 49.93 -78.10
C THR A 812 -14.07 50.68 -78.30
#